data_ac648b89104baf1339c42c2f5baf295a
#
_entry.id   ac648b89104baf1339c42c2f5baf295a
#
_cell.length_a   1.000
_cell.length_b   1.000
_cell.length_c   1.000
_cell.angle_alpha   90.00
_cell.angle_beta   90.00
_cell.angle_gamma   90.00
#
_symmetry.space_group_name_H-M   'P 1'
#
loop_
_entity.id
_entity.type
_entity.pdbx_description
1 polymer ?
#
loop_
_entity_poly.entity_id
_entity_poly.type
_entity_poly.pdbx_seq_one_letter_code
_entity_poly.pdbx_strand_id
1 'polypeptide(L)'
;QLRIAAAEAESLKFGRLPCFAAGEAAGSLRCAVLAKKLCELCGGAPGIGSVVEFFDEYQQNKPLTTREIQLLPAMLRRAELEILYGIVCTSGDGPLGTGRAAALQNVLAALSRIDDADFSECIQNLNIPRRRLADAADFSASDESTQQLYLKAAAEISERTSASEQTVVRKAFELSKGRTGRRALVGCSLLAEGKPELIRALRAEKKRLKGLKNDHGAKAPSDSGKRTDVQKHKCVKLSNSAKCALLTVFEALLAAALLVPAAAAAGRLGSAFFPANSGGSAWFTVLTVIFGLMPALSAAFAIEARLMPVFKKPRPLPRLSLRGGIGEENRTLVAVPVLITSEKSVRQAAETLEAHYLAAQDFAAANCGAEFAILADFPDSTEKTKQGEAELIELAKKLIDDLNSRFCAGGRPVFHYLHRERVFNSADGVYMGRERKRGAVEALLDCAADGDTHEFCCNYPDICSEKERFRFLVVLDADTIMPNGALRRLIGAAAHPLNLPVFENGAARPSFGFSIIAPRMAATSRSAAESGFAALISGESGMCAYSVRVSDFNWDVFEEGNFGGKGIINIDAFLRSVSGKIPENTVLSHDLAEGCFARAAYAADIVLYDGEPSALLPWQKRRHRWLRGDMQLLPFLFPPLNSGIDAVSRRKILFNIRAAFGGISFAAAFLL
;
A
#
# COMPACT_ATOMS: atom_id res chain seq x y z
N GLN A 1 -23.61 -0.60 -29.34
CA GLN A 1 -22.72 -1.72 -29.06
C GLN A 1 -21.50 -1.71 -29.99
N LEU A 2 -21.66 -1.74 -31.34
CA LEU A 2 -20.55 -1.76 -32.29
C LEU A 2 -19.59 -0.55 -32.15
N ARG A 3 -20.09 0.66 -31.88
CA ARG A 3 -19.25 1.84 -31.64
C ARG A 3 -18.47 1.75 -30.32
N ILE A 4 -19.07 1.17 -29.30
CA ILE A 4 -18.42 0.95 -27.99
C ILE A 4 -17.31 -0.11 -28.14
N ALA A 5 -17.61 -1.25 -28.76
CA ALA A 5 -16.65 -2.32 -28.99
C ALA A 5 -15.48 -1.86 -29.91
N ALA A 6 -15.73 -1.03 -30.90
CA ALA A 6 -14.70 -0.44 -31.74
C ALA A 6 -13.81 0.56 -30.95
N ALA A 7 -14.41 1.43 -30.13
CA ALA A 7 -13.68 2.37 -29.29
C ALA A 7 -12.84 1.66 -28.21
N GLU A 8 -13.35 0.58 -27.61
CA GLU A 8 -12.59 -0.27 -26.69
C GLU A 8 -11.42 -0.96 -27.39
N ALA A 9 -11.63 -1.51 -28.58
CA ALA A 9 -10.59 -2.15 -29.38
C ALA A 9 -9.48 -1.13 -29.77
N GLU A 10 -9.85 0.11 -30.09
CA GLU A 10 -8.90 1.18 -30.38
C GLU A 10 -8.16 1.70 -29.13
N SER A 11 -8.80 1.70 -27.98
CA SER A 11 -8.21 2.16 -26.72
C SER A 11 -7.13 1.22 -26.17
N LEU A 12 -7.10 -0.04 -26.61
CA LEU A 12 -6.11 -1.02 -26.21
C LEU A 12 -4.72 -0.64 -26.75
N LYS A 13 -3.86 -0.13 -25.87
CA LYS A 13 -2.45 0.14 -26.20
C LYS A 13 -1.68 -1.17 -26.34
N PHE A 14 -1.58 -1.70 -27.56
CA PHE A 14 -0.92 -2.97 -27.87
C PHE A 14 0.61 -2.94 -27.81
N GLY A 15 1.23 -1.92 -27.27
CA GLY A 15 2.69 -1.83 -27.23
C GLY A 15 3.34 -3.09 -26.65
N ARG A 16 4.28 -3.70 -27.40
CA ARG A 16 5.08 -4.89 -27.07
C ARG A 16 4.35 -6.24 -27.00
N LEU A 17 3.23 -6.38 -27.70
CA LEU A 17 2.66 -7.73 -27.92
C LEU A 17 3.48 -8.50 -28.96
N PRO A 18 3.60 -9.83 -28.82
CA PRO A 18 4.24 -10.67 -29.83
C PRO A 18 3.55 -10.60 -31.18
N CYS A 19 4.35 -10.48 -32.25
CA CYS A 19 3.91 -10.55 -33.64
C CYS A 19 4.47 -11.79 -34.32
N PHE A 20 3.85 -12.23 -35.41
CA PHE A 20 4.44 -13.24 -36.25
C PHE A 20 5.68 -12.68 -36.98
N ALA A 21 6.77 -13.45 -36.96
CA ALA A 21 8.05 -13.05 -37.54
C ALA A 21 8.14 -13.35 -39.05
N ALA A 22 7.38 -14.32 -39.56
CA ALA A 22 7.42 -14.76 -40.93
C ALA A 22 6.06 -15.31 -41.40
N GLY A 23 5.89 -15.52 -42.71
CA GLY A 23 4.68 -16.00 -43.34
C GLY A 23 3.71 -14.88 -43.72
N GLU A 24 2.52 -15.24 -44.20
CA GLU A 24 1.49 -14.27 -44.65
C GLU A 24 1.03 -13.32 -43.54
N ALA A 25 1.15 -13.73 -42.26
CA ALA A 25 0.79 -12.93 -41.10
C ALA A 25 1.98 -12.16 -40.51
N ALA A 26 3.12 -12.05 -41.21
CA ALA A 26 4.30 -11.34 -40.71
C ALA A 26 3.99 -9.91 -40.28
N GLY A 27 4.42 -9.51 -39.08
CA GLY A 27 4.15 -8.19 -38.50
C GLY A 27 2.79 -8.04 -37.82
N SER A 28 1.86 -9.00 -38.00
CA SER A 28 0.56 -8.97 -37.33
C SER A 28 0.64 -9.50 -35.90
N LEU A 29 -0.22 -8.97 -35.01
CA LEU A 29 -0.32 -9.44 -33.62
C LEU A 29 -0.73 -10.91 -33.57
N ARG A 30 0.08 -11.74 -32.91
CA ARG A 30 -0.13 -13.19 -32.83
C ARG A 30 -1.50 -13.57 -32.27
N CYS A 31 -1.90 -12.96 -31.14
CA CYS A 31 -3.18 -13.23 -30.53
C CYS A 31 -4.37 -12.80 -31.39
N ALA A 32 -4.25 -11.73 -32.18
CA ALA A 32 -5.31 -11.27 -33.09
C ALA A 32 -5.51 -12.25 -34.27
N VAL A 33 -4.42 -12.70 -34.88
CA VAL A 33 -4.46 -13.68 -35.99
C VAL A 33 -5.06 -15.01 -35.52
N LEU A 34 -4.66 -15.48 -34.34
CA LEU A 34 -5.19 -16.72 -33.76
C LEU A 34 -6.67 -16.60 -33.42
N ALA A 35 -7.10 -15.49 -32.83
CA ALA A 35 -8.51 -15.22 -32.53
C ALA A 35 -9.36 -15.21 -33.82
N LYS A 36 -8.88 -14.54 -34.88
CA LYS A 36 -9.54 -14.50 -36.18
C LYS A 36 -9.68 -15.90 -36.77
N LYS A 37 -8.60 -16.69 -36.72
CA LYS A 37 -8.62 -18.08 -37.24
C LYS A 37 -9.63 -18.93 -36.48
N LEU A 38 -9.71 -18.80 -35.18
CA LEU A 38 -10.70 -19.52 -34.35
C LEU A 38 -12.14 -19.12 -34.73
N CYS A 39 -12.43 -17.83 -34.86
CA CYS A 39 -13.76 -17.34 -35.28
C CYS A 39 -14.16 -17.87 -36.67
N GLU A 40 -13.21 -17.89 -37.63
CA GLU A 40 -13.43 -18.45 -38.97
C GLU A 40 -13.71 -19.97 -38.91
N LEU A 41 -12.99 -20.72 -38.08
CA LEU A 41 -13.21 -22.17 -37.93
C LEU A 41 -14.54 -22.51 -37.28
N CYS A 42 -15.00 -21.70 -36.34
CA CYS A 42 -16.28 -21.91 -35.64
C CYS A 42 -17.49 -21.38 -36.42
N GLY A 43 -17.28 -20.63 -37.52
CA GLY A 43 -18.37 -20.04 -38.30
C GLY A 43 -19.21 -19.02 -37.54
N GLY A 44 -18.62 -18.39 -36.51
CA GLY A 44 -19.24 -17.45 -35.58
C GLY A 44 -18.59 -17.54 -34.21
N ALA A 45 -19.20 -16.91 -33.15
CA ALA A 45 -18.58 -16.88 -31.82
C ALA A 45 -18.19 -18.25 -31.30
N PRO A 46 -16.89 -18.49 -31.05
CA PRO A 46 -16.47 -19.71 -30.40
C PRO A 46 -17.02 -19.77 -28.97
N GLY A 47 -17.50 -20.94 -28.56
CA GLY A 47 -17.81 -21.20 -27.14
C GLY A 47 -16.53 -21.17 -26.29
N ILE A 48 -16.67 -20.93 -24.98
CA ILE A 48 -15.53 -20.90 -24.05
C ILE A 48 -14.69 -22.19 -24.13
N GLY A 49 -15.33 -23.37 -24.25
CA GLY A 49 -14.65 -24.66 -24.42
C GLY A 49 -13.77 -24.70 -25.66
N SER A 50 -14.28 -24.26 -26.81
CA SER A 50 -13.51 -24.20 -28.06
C SER A 50 -12.35 -23.21 -27.98
N VAL A 51 -12.51 -22.10 -27.26
CA VAL A 51 -11.41 -21.16 -27.01
C VAL A 51 -10.32 -21.84 -26.20
N VAL A 52 -10.66 -22.54 -25.12
CA VAL A 52 -9.67 -23.24 -24.28
C VAL A 52 -8.94 -24.30 -25.07
N GLU A 53 -9.66 -25.18 -25.78
CA GLU A 53 -9.09 -26.27 -26.55
C GLU A 53 -8.13 -25.76 -27.62
N PHE A 54 -8.55 -24.82 -28.46
CA PHE A 54 -7.74 -24.25 -29.53
C PHE A 54 -6.46 -23.57 -29.03
N PHE A 55 -6.56 -22.76 -27.99
CA PHE A 55 -5.39 -22.06 -27.49
C PHE A 55 -4.49 -22.95 -26.65
N ASP A 56 -5.00 -23.95 -25.94
CA ASP A 56 -4.17 -24.91 -25.19
C ASP A 56 -3.37 -25.80 -26.16
N GLU A 57 -3.97 -26.26 -27.26
CA GLU A 57 -3.27 -26.98 -28.33
C GLU A 57 -2.17 -26.12 -28.97
N TYR A 58 -2.49 -24.86 -29.31
CA TYR A 58 -1.48 -23.97 -29.85
C TYR A 58 -0.30 -23.76 -28.87
N GLN A 59 -0.58 -23.66 -27.59
CA GLN A 59 0.42 -23.43 -26.55
C GLN A 59 1.37 -24.61 -26.32
N GLN A 60 1.04 -25.83 -26.75
CA GLN A 60 1.95 -26.96 -26.67
C GLN A 60 3.24 -26.68 -27.46
N ASN A 61 3.14 -25.95 -28.58
CA ASN A 61 4.27 -25.60 -29.42
C ASN A 61 4.85 -24.20 -29.10
N LYS A 62 4.01 -23.23 -28.90
CA LYS A 62 4.43 -21.82 -28.70
C LYS A 62 3.56 -21.11 -27.66
N PRO A 63 4.03 -21.06 -26.41
CA PRO A 63 3.25 -20.46 -25.32
C PRO A 63 2.86 -19.01 -25.57
N LEU A 64 1.65 -18.64 -25.18
CA LEU A 64 1.18 -17.27 -25.14
C LEU A 64 1.71 -16.57 -23.87
N THR A 65 1.89 -15.26 -23.96
CA THR A 65 2.20 -14.44 -22.78
C THR A 65 0.94 -14.19 -21.96
N THR A 66 1.09 -13.94 -20.66
CA THR A 66 -0.03 -13.58 -19.78
C THR A 66 -0.87 -12.43 -20.36
N ARG A 67 -0.21 -11.47 -21.00
CA ARG A 67 -0.88 -10.31 -21.62
C ARG A 67 -1.71 -10.70 -22.84
N GLU A 68 -1.23 -11.61 -23.70
CA GLU A 68 -1.99 -12.11 -24.84
C GLU A 68 -3.27 -12.83 -24.39
N ILE A 69 -3.15 -13.63 -23.32
CA ILE A 69 -4.29 -14.37 -22.75
C ILE A 69 -5.32 -13.42 -22.14
N GLN A 70 -4.89 -12.39 -21.41
CA GLN A 70 -5.78 -11.37 -20.85
C GLN A 70 -6.54 -10.57 -21.93
N LEU A 71 -5.97 -10.46 -23.12
CA LEU A 71 -6.56 -9.73 -24.24
C LEU A 71 -7.45 -10.61 -25.14
N LEU A 72 -7.57 -11.92 -24.89
CA LEU A 72 -8.35 -12.83 -25.73
C LEU A 72 -9.79 -12.37 -25.97
N PRO A 73 -10.58 -11.94 -24.97
CA PRO A 73 -11.94 -11.46 -25.21
C PRO A 73 -11.99 -10.28 -26.19
N ALA A 74 -11.07 -9.33 -26.03
CA ALA A 74 -10.97 -8.17 -26.92
C ALA A 74 -10.50 -8.55 -28.33
N MET A 75 -9.63 -9.56 -28.44
CA MET A 75 -9.17 -10.06 -29.76
C MET A 75 -10.26 -10.86 -30.48
N LEU A 76 -11.08 -11.60 -29.76
CA LEU A 76 -12.26 -12.28 -30.33
C LEU A 76 -13.28 -11.27 -30.84
N ARG A 77 -13.60 -10.23 -30.05
CA ARG A 77 -14.48 -9.12 -30.52
C ARG A 77 -13.92 -8.47 -31.78
N ARG A 78 -12.64 -8.16 -31.78
CA ARG A 78 -11.96 -7.58 -32.95
C ARG A 78 -12.06 -8.50 -34.17
N ALA A 79 -11.84 -9.79 -34.00
CA ALA A 79 -11.95 -10.75 -35.08
C ALA A 79 -13.36 -10.78 -35.70
N GLU A 80 -14.41 -10.80 -34.87
CA GLU A 80 -15.80 -10.74 -35.34
C GLU A 80 -16.12 -9.40 -36.05
N LEU A 81 -15.57 -8.28 -35.55
CA LEU A 81 -15.71 -6.97 -36.21
C LEU A 81 -15.00 -6.93 -37.57
N GLU A 82 -13.82 -7.56 -37.72
CA GLU A 82 -13.12 -7.68 -39.00
C GLU A 82 -13.90 -8.56 -39.99
N ILE A 83 -14.52 -9.66 -39.53
CA ILE A 83 -15.40 -10.50 -40.33
C ILE A 83 -16.64 -9.72 -40.78
N LEU A 84 -17.27 -8.98 -39.84
CA LEU A 84 -18.41 -8.11 -40.13
C LEU A 84 -18.07 -7.08 -41.21
N TYR A 85 -16.91 -6.41 -41.06
CA TYR A 85 -16.43 -5.43 -42.02
C TYR A 85 -16.24 -6.06 -43.41
N GLY A 86 -15.67 -7.25 -43.48
CA GLY A 86 -15.54 -8.01 -44.73
C GLY A 86 -16.88 -8.29 -45.40
N ILE A 87 -17.91 -8.73 -44.62
CA ILE A 87 -19.25 -8.98 -45.14
C ILE A 87 -19.89 -7.70 -45.70
N VAL A 88 -19.73 -6.57 -45.01
CA VAL A 88 -20.33 -5.30 -45.37
C VAL A 88 -19.63 -4.67 -46.57
N CYS A 89 -18.30 -4.63 -46.58
CA CYS A 89 -17.52 -3.93 -47.64
C CYS A 89 -17.48 -4.70 -48.97
N THR A 90 -17.70 -6.00 -48.96
CA THR A 90 -17.82 -6.79 -50.20
C THR A 90 -19.22 -6.67 -50.83
N SER A 91 -20.12 -5.92 -50.22
CA SER A 91 -21.48 -5.65 -50.71
C SER A 91 -21.45 -4.41 -51.61
N GLY A 92 -21.61 -4.56 -52.91
CA GLY A 92 -22.07 -3.46 -53.77
C GLY A 92 -23.47 -3.01 -53.37
N ASP A 93 -23.95 -1.88 -53.86
CA ASP A 93 -25.24 -1.21 -53.51
C ASP A 93 -26.52 -2.03 -53.78
N GLY A 94 -26.46 -3.35 -53.81
CA GLY A 94 -27.57 -4.29 -54.04
C GLY A 94 -28.14 -4.87 -52.73
N PRO A 95 -29.43 -5.34 -52.74
CA PRO A 95 -30.03 -5.98 -51.57
C PRO A 95 -29.23 -7.16 -51.07
N LEU A 96 -29.08 -7.28 -49.77
CA LEU A 96 -28.39 -8.39 -49.09
C LEU A 96 -29.04 -9.72 -49.45
N GLY A 97 -28.35 -10.59 -50.18
CA GLY A 97 -28.81 -11.96 -50.43
C GLY A 97 -28.99 -12.74 -49.13
N THR A 98 -29.92 -13.70 -49.11
CA THR A 98 -30.32 -14.47 -47.91
C THR A 98 -29.13 -15.08 -47.14
N GLY A 99 -28.10 -15.53 -47.83
CA GLY A 99 -26.88 -16.09 -47.22
C GLY A 99 -26.02 -15.03 -46.46
N ARG A 100 -25.99 -13.78 -46.99
CA ARG A 100 -25.25 -12.70 -46.34
C ARG A 100 -26.01 -12.14 -45.13
N ALA A 101 -27.34 -12.08 -45.20
CA ALA A 101 -28.15 -11.70 -44.07
C ALA A 101 -28.01 -12.68 -42.91
N ALA A 102 -27.95 -13.98 -43.19
CA ALA A 102 -27.69 -14.99 -42.18
C ALA A 102 -26.24 -14.88 -41.59
N ALA A 103 -25.25 -14.61 -42.41
CA ALA A 103 -23.87 -14.40 -41.95
C ALA A 103 -23.77 -13.14 -41.05
N LEU A 104 -24.43 -12.05 -41.43
CA LEU A 104 -24.51 -10.84 -40.60
C LEU A 104 -25.15 -11.10 -39.24
N GLN A 105 -26.27 -11.82 -39.24
CA GLN A 105 -27.02 -12.20 -38.04
C GLN A 105 -26.15 -13.08 -37.11
N ASN A 106 -25.39 -14.02 -37.69
CA ASN A 106 -24.49 -14.88 -36.94
C ASN A 106 -23.37 -14.07 -36.27
N VAL A 107 -22.75 -13.11 -36.97
CA VAL A 107 -21.68 -12.26 -36.39
C VAL A 107 -22.23 -11.34 -35.30
N LEU A 108 -23.43 -10.77 -35.46
CA LEU A 108 -24.07 -9.94 -34.42
C LEU A 108 -24.39 -10.79 -33.17
N ALA A 109 -24.92 -11.99 -33.35
CA ALA A 109 -25.17 -12.93 -32.27
C ALA A 109 -23.86 -13.40 -31.62
N ALA A 110 -22.79 -13.49 -32.39
CA ALA A 110 -21.46 -13.80 -31.91
C ALA A 110 -20.91 -12.71 -30.97
N LEU A 111 -21.00 -11.46 -31.38
CA LEU A 111 -20.57 -10.32 -30.55
C LEU A 111 -21.34 -10.25 -29.24
N SER A 112 -22.68 -10.46 -29.28
CA SER A 112 -23.48 -10.51 -28.04
C SER A 112 -23.04 -11.65 -27.13
N ARG A 113 -22.79 -12.84 -27.65
CA ARG A 113 -22.32 -13.98 -26.84
C ARG A 113 -20.94 -13.73 -26.22
N ILE A 114 -20.02 -13.06 -26.93
CA ILE A 114 -18.71 -12.70 -26.39
C ILE A 114 -18.86 -11.67 -25.27
N ASP A 115 -19.80 -10.72 -25.38
CA ASP A 115 -20.05 -9.70 -24.37
C ASP A 115 -20.68 -10.28 -23.10
N ASP A 116 -21.56 -11.27 -23.24
CA ASP A 116 -22.26 -11.91 -22.13
C ASP A 116 -21.42 -13.02 -21.45
N ALA A 117 -20.33 -13.48 -22.10
CA ALA A 117 -19.53 -14.60 -21.61
C ALA A 117 -18.54 -14.19 -20.52
N ASP A 118 -18.47 -14.96 -19.42
CA ASP A 118 -17.43 -14.83 -18.41
C ASP A 118 -16.16 -15.60 -18.83
N PHE A 119 -15.16 -14.85 -19.29
CA PHE A 119 -13.87 -15.39 -19.68
C PHE A 119 -12.90 -15.58 -18.50
N SER A 120 -13.30 -15.28 -17.26
CA SER A 120 -12.39 -15.29 -16.10
C SER A 120 -11.74 -16.67 -15.89
N GLU A 121 -12.51 -17.73 -15.91
CA GLU A 121 -12.03 -19.10 -15.75
C GLU A 121 -11.18 -19.55 -16.96
N CYS A 122 -11.61 -19.22 -18.17
CA CYS A 122 -10.88 -19.48 -19.41
C CYS A 122 -9.47 -18.86 -19.38
N ILE A 123 -9.38 -17.57 -19.01
CA ILE A 123 -8.12 -16.85 -18.88
C ILE A 123 -7.22 -17.49 -17.83
N GLN A 124 -7.79 -17.92 -16.71
CA GLN A 124 -7.04 -18.60 -15.66
C GLN A 124 -6.49 -19.94 -16.12
N ASN A 125 -7.31 -20.75 -16.80
CA ASN A 125 -6.95 -22.07 -17.28
C ASN A 125 -5.93 -22.04 -18.43
N LEU A 126 -5.97 -21.06 -19.30
CA LEU A 126 -5.00 -20.88 -20.38
C LEU A 126 -3.65 -20.33 -19.91
N ASN A 127 -3.59 -19.67 -18.74
CA ASN A 127 -2.38 -19.04 -18.26
C ASN A 127 -1.40 -20.06 -17.65
N ILE A 128 -0.45 -20.56 -18.45
CA ILE A 128 0.54 -21.55 -18.01
C ILE A 128 1.40 -21.07 -16.84
N PRO A 129 1.94 -19.82 -16.82
CA PRO A 129 2.57 -19.25 -15.64
C PRO A 129 1.72 -19.33 -14.38
N ARG A 130 0.41 -19.03 -14.47
CA ARG A 130 -0.53 -19.12 -13.34
C ARG A 130 -0.72 -20.55 -12.85
N ARG A 131 -0.95 -21.50 -13.78
CA ARG A 131 -1.10 -22.93 -13.46
C ARG A 131 0.12 -23.45 -12.68
N ARG A 132 1.32 -23.08 -13.09
CA ARG A 132 2.56 -23.47 -12.38
C ARG A 132 2.73 -22.77 -11.04
N LEU A 133 2.36 -21.47 -10.95
CA LEU A 133 2.43 -20.73 -9.69
C LEU A 133 1.43 -21.26 -8.67
N ALA A 134 0.34 -21.89 -9.07
CA ALA A 134 -0.65 -22.50 -8.18
C ALA A 134 -0.04 -23.57 -7.25
N ASP A 135 1.09 -24.19 -7.64
CA ASP A 135 1.83 -25.14 -6.81
C ASP A 135 2.62 -24.44 -5.67
N ALA A 136 2.73 -23.12 -5.69
CA ALA A 136 3.40 -22.36 -4.64
C ALA A 136 2.39 -21.92 -3.57
N ALA A 137 2.62 -22.31 -2.33
CA ALA A 137 1.71 -22.01 -1.21
C ALA A 137 1.50 -20.51 -1.00
N ASP A 138 2.53 -19.70 -1.18
CA ASP A 138 2.47 -18.24 -1.08
C ASP A 138 1.66 -17.59 -2.21
N PHE A 139 1.54 -18.24 -3.37
CA PHE A 139 0.69 -17.79 -4.46
C PHE A 139 -0.76 -18.25 -4.28
N SER A 140 -0.98 -19.55 -4.00
CA SER A 140 -2.32 -20.13 -3.92
C SER A 140 -3.13 -19.57 -2.75
N ALA A 141 -2.49 -19.26 -1.62
CA ALA A 141 -3.12 -18.63 -0.46
C ALA A 141 -3.38 -17.13 -0.65
N SER A 142 -2.81 -16.51 -1.68
CA SER A 142 -2.93 -15.08 -1.95
C SER A 142 -4.28 -14.69 -2.55
N ASP A 143 -4.70 -13.45 -2.32
CA ASP A 143 -5.86 -12.87 -3.00
C ASP A 143 -5.58 -12.67 -4.51
N GLU A 144 -6.65 -12.46 -5.29
CA GLU A 144 -6.55 -12.33 -6.75
C GLU A 144 -5.64 -11.16 -7.16
N SER A 145 -5.73 -10.03 -6.47
CA SER A 145 -4.88 -8.86 -6.75
C SER A 145 -3.40 -9.19 -6.57
N THR A 146 -3.06 -9.94 -5.56
CA THR A 146 -1.70 -10.42 -5.29
C THR A 146 -1.24 -11.43 -6.32
N GLN A 147 -2.09 -12.39 -6.70
CA GLN A 147 -1.78 -13.33 -7.78
C GLN A 147 -1.46 -12.60 -9.09
N GLN A 148 -2.19 -11.53 -9.41
CA GLN A 148 -1.88 -10.65 -10.55
C GLN A 148 -0.51 -9.95 -10.41
N LEU A 149 -0.08 -9.60 -9.19
CA LEU A 149 1.27 -9.05 -8.98
C LEU A 149 2.37 -10.06 -9.32
N TYR A 150 2.20 -11.34 -8.97
CA TYR A 150 3.15 -12.39 -9.34
C TYR A 150 3.26 -12.54 -10.85
N LEU A 151 2.12 -12.61 -11.55
CA LEU A 151 2.08 -12.72 -13.01
C LEU A 151 2.71 -11.51 -13.69
N LYS A 152 2.38 -10.32 -13.23
CA LYS A 152 2.97 -9.09 -13.73
C LYS A 152 4.48 -9.03 -13.52
N ALA A 153 4.95 -9.45 -12.33
CA ALA A 153 6.39 -9.51 -12.05
C ALA A 153 7.11 -10.52 -12.95
N ALA A 154 6.51 -11.70 -13.21
CA ALA A 154 7.04 -12.68 -14.14
C ALA A 154 7.14 -12.11 -15.57
N ALA A 155 6.11 -11.41 -16.04
CA ALA A 155 6.09 -10.75 -17.35
C ALA A 155 7.17 -9.64 -17.45
N GLU A 156 7.31 -8.78 -16.43
CA GLU A 156 8.35 -7.75 -16.40
C GLU A 156 9.77 -8.33 -16.41
N ILE A 157 10.00 -9.45 -15.69
CA ILE A 157 11.29 -10.13 -15.68
C ILE A 157 11.56 -10.78 -17.03
N SER A 158 10.53 -11.37 -17.65
CA SER A 158 10.59 -11.94 -19.01
C SER A 158 11.05 -10.89 -20.03
N GLU A 159 10.44 -9.72 -20.04
CA GLU A 159 10.83 -8.60 -20.92
C GLU A 159 12.29 -8.17 -20.70
N ARG A 160 12.74 -8.07 -19.44
CA ARG A 160 14.11 -7.63 -19.07
C ARG A 160 15.20 -8.63 -19.39
N THR A 161 14.85 -9.93 -19.41
CA THR A 161 15.81 -11.03 -19.61
C THR A 161 15.69 -11.67 -20.99
N SER A 162 14.58 -11.39 -21.70
CA SER A 162 14.17 -12.07 -22.94
C SER A 162 14.05 -13.60 -22.75
N ALA A 163 13.75 -14.05 -21.55
CA ALA A 163 13.35 -15.42 -21.24
C ALA A 163 11.81 -15.50 -21.31
N SER A 164 11.23 -16.66 -21.60
CA SER A 164 9.77 -16.81 -21.53
C SER A 164 9.27 -16.70 -20.09
N GLU A 165 8.02 -16.25 -19.89
CA GLU A 165 7.39 -16.17 -18.57
C GLU A 165 7.43 -17.53 -17.84
N GLN A 166 7.22 -18.62 -18.55
CA GLN A 166 7.34 -19.98 -18.02
C GLN A 166 8.75 -20.29 -17.50
N THR A 167 9.80 -19.86 -18.25
CA THR A 167 11.19 -20.03 -17.82
C THR A 167 11.48 -19.21 -16.56
N VAL A 168 10.92 -18.00 -16.47
CA VAL A 168 11.03 -17.16 -15.29
C VAL A 168 10.42 -17.85 -14.08
N VAL A 169 9.20 -18.35 -14.19
CA VAL A 169 8.50 -19.05 -13.10
C VAL A 169 9.25 -20.33 -12.72
N ARG A 170 9.64 -21.18 -13.69
CA ARG A 170 10.44 -22.37 -13.43
C ARG A 170 11.72 -22.05 -12.64
N LYS A 171 12.45 -21.01 -13.06
CA LYS A 171 13.69 -20.61 -12.39
C LYS A 171 13.46 -20.05 -10.99
N ALA A 172 12.33 -19.37 -10.75
CA ALA A 172 11.94 -18.92 -9.42
C ALA A 172 11.69 -20.11 -8.47
N PHE A 173 11.01 -21.17 -8.95
CA PHE A 173 10.86 -22.43 -8.19
C PHE A 173 12.20 -23.13 -7.94
N GLU A 174 13.09 -23.20 -8.93
CA GLU A 174 14.42 -23.78 -8.74
C GLU A 174 15.21 -23.06 -7.65
N LEU A 175 15.12 -21.72 -7.60
CA LEU A 175 15.80 -20.92 -6.59
C LEU A 175 15.17 -21.03 -5.19
N SER A 176 13.90 -21.38 -5.06
CA SER A 176 13.24 -21.62 -3.78
C SER A 176 13.51 -23.01 -3.19
N LYS A 177 13.80 -24.02 -4.06
CA LYS A 177 14.04 -25.39 -3.62
C LYS A 177 15.26 -25.50 -2.69
N GLY A 178 15.10 -26.24 -1.60
CA GLY A 178 16.16 -26.48 -0.61
C GLY A 178 16.53 -25.29 0.26
N ARG A 179 15.78 -24.18 0.15
CA ARG A 179 15.92 -23.01 1.02
C ARG A 179 14.89 -23.05 2.15
N THR A 180 15.19 -22.33 3.22
CA THR A 180 14.30 -22.22 4.39
C THR A 180 13.80 -20.80 4.59
N GLY A 181 12.73 -20.65 5.37
CA GLY A 181 12.13 -19.35 5.70
C GLY A 181 11.68 -18.57 4.47
N ARG A 182 11.87 -17.25 4.50
CA ARG A 182 11.42 -16.34 3.44
C ARG A 182 11.98 -16.67 2.05
N ARG A 183 13.21 -17.18 1.96
CA ARG A 183 13.83 -17.54 0.67
C ARG A 183 13.27 -18.81 0.04
N ALA A 184 12.51 -19.61 0.78
CA ALA A 184 11.77 -20.76 0.25
C ALA A 184 10.51 -20.34 -0.53
N LEU A 185 10.07 -19.09 -0.39
CA LEU A 185 8.89 -18.56 -1.07
C LEU A 185 9.23 -18.20 -2.54
N VAL A 186 8.37 -18.62 -3.47
CA VAL A 186 8.51 -18.26 -4.89
C VAL A 186 8.36 -16.75 -5.06
N GLY A 187 7.48 -16.12 -4.30
CA GLY A 187 7.29 -14.68 -4.26
C GLY A 187 8.53 -13.90 -3.85
N CYS A 188 9.42 -14.46 -3.01
CA CYS A 188 10.69 -13.81 -2.69
C CYS A 188 11.51 -13.54 -3.95
N SER A 189 11.57 -14.51 -4.87
CA SER A 189 12.30 -14.39 -6.13
C SER A 189 11.60 -13.49 -7.16
N LEU A 190 10.27 -13.39 -7.14
CA LEU A 190 9.50 -12.60 -8.12
C LEU A 190 9.23 -11.16 -7.65
N LEU A 191 8.84 -10.97 -6.39
CA LEU A 191 8.33 -9.69 -5.87
C LEU A 191 9.31 -8.96 -4.94
N ALA A 192 10.22 -9.70 -4.28
CA ALA A 192 11.01 -9.20 -3.17
C ALA A 192 12.53 -9.22 -3.44
N GLU A 193 13.32 -9.39 -2.38
CA GLU A 193 14.78 -9.29 -2.39
C GLU A 193 15.49 -10.34 -3.28
N GLY A 194 14.85 -11.46 -3.60
CA GLY A 194 15.38 -12.50 -4.50
C GLY A 194 15.35 -12.13 -6.00
N LYS A 195 14.60 -11.09 -6.39
CA LYS A 195 14.45 -10.66 -7.80
C LYS A 195 15.79 -10.41 -8.54
N PRO A 196 16.79 -9.75 -7.95
CA PRO A 196 18.10 -9.58 -8.59
C PRO A 196 18.84 -10.90 -8.84
N GLU A 197 18.71 -11.87 -7.95
CA GLU A 197 19.31 -13.20 -8.09
C GLU A 197 18.66 -13.97 -9.24
N LEU A 198 17.35 -13.97 -9.31
CA LEU A 198 16.58 -14.56 -10.41
C LEU A 198 16.99 -13.98 -11.77
N ILE A 199 17.09 -12.66 -11.88
CA ILE A 199 17.52 -12.00 -13.14
C ILE A 199 18.95 -12.41 -13.53
N ARG A 200 19.87 -12.53 -12.55
CA ARG A 200 21.25 -13.00 -12.81
C ARG A 200 21.27 -14.43 -13.30
N ALA A 201 20.52 -15.31 -12.64
CA ALA A 201 20.42 -16.73 -13.00
C ALA A 201 19.87 -16.93 -14.43
N LEU A 202 18.81 -16.21 -14.80
CA LEU A 202 18.23 -16.23 -16.14
C LEU A 202 19.20 -15.74 -17.22
N ARG A 203 19.96 -14.69 -16.94
CA ARG A 203 20.99 -14.19 -17.86
C ARG A 203 22.15 -15.16 -18.05
N ALA A 204 22.58 -15.83 -16.98
CA ALA A 204 23.61 -16.84 -17.02
C ALA A 204 23.17 -18.07 -17.84
N GLU A 205 21.94 -18.55 -17.63
CA GLU A 205 21.35 -19.66 -18.39
C GLU A 205 21.26 -19.33 -19.89
N LYS A 206 20.80 -18.12 -20.23
CA LYS A 206 20.77 -17.66 -21.63
C LYS A 206 22.16 -17.61 -22.28
N LYS A 207 23.20 -17.16 -21.53
CA LYS A 207 24.59 -17.14 -22.02
C LYS A 207 25.10 -18.54 -22.28
N ARG A 208 24.80 -19.51 -21.38
CA ARG A 208 25.17 -20.91 -21.53
C ARG A 208 24.52 -21.54 -22.77
N LEU A 209 23.23 -21.32 -22.97
CA LEU A 209 22.49 -21.84 -24.15
C LEU A 209 23.00 -21.23 -25.47
N LYS A 210 23.43 -19.98 -25.48
CA LYS A 210 24.07 -19.39 -26.67
C LYS A 210 25.46 -19.97 -26.94
N GLY A 211 26.25 -20.26 -25.92
CA GLY A 211 27.54 -20.94 -26.06
C GLY A 211 27.40 -22.34 -26.70
N LEU A 212 26.48 -23.13 -26.17
CA LEU A 212 26.18 -24.46 -26.69
C LEU A 212 25.69 -24.47 -28.16
N LYS A 213 24.97 -23.46 -28.61
CA LYS A 213 24.54 -23.30 -30.01
C LYS A 213 25.70 -22.92 -30.95
N ASN A 214 26.71 -22.23 -30.45
CA ASN A 214 27.90 -21.88 -31.24
C ASN A 214 28.86 -23.03 -31.38
N ASP A 215 28.91 -23.95 -30.40
CA ASP A 215 29.77 -25.15 -30.44
C ASP A 215 29.24 -26.26 -31.36
N HIS A 216 27.94 -26.24 -31.69
CA HIS A 216 27.32 -27.25 -32.58
C HIS A 216 27.06 -26.78 -34.00
N GLY A 217 27.78 -25.76 -34.50
CA GLY A 217 27.98 -25.51 -35.93
C GLY A 217 26.74 -25.29 -36.82
N ALA A 218 25.54 -25.13 -36.29
CA ALA A 218 24.33 -24.88 -37.05
C ALA A 218 24.09 -23.37 -37.20
N LYS A 219 24.43 -22.79 -38.36
CA LYS A 219 23.96 -21.45 -38.79
C LYS A 219 22.43 -21.50 -38.90
N ALA A 220 21.74 -21.07 -37.87
CA ALA A 220 20.32 -20.73 -37.97
C ALA A 220 20.18 -19.44 -38.80
N PRO A 221 19.13 -19.28 -39.63
CA PRO A 221 18.92 -18.07 -40.42
C PRO A 221 18.84 -16.87 -39.47
N SER A 222 19.59 -15.83 -39.82
CA SER A 222 19.64 -14.57 -39.09
C SER A 222 18.27 -13.89 -39.09
N ASP A 223 17.54 -14.00 -37.99
CA ASP A 223 16.33 -13.24 -37.72
C ASP A 223 16.74 -11.77 -37.46
N SER A 224 16.97 -11.06 -38.57
CA SER A 224 17.31 -9.63 -38.54
C SER A 224 16.06 -8.75 -38.52
N GLY A 225 15.14 -9.02 -37.62
CA GLY A 225 14.20 -8.02 -37.18
C GLY A 225 14.99 -6.97 -36.37
N LYS A 226 15.17 -5.77 -36.90
CA LYS A 226 15.78 -4.62 -36.23
C LYS A 226 15.14 -4.44 -34.84
N ARG A 227 15.68 -5.12 -33.83
CA ARG A 227 15.49 -4.72 -32.45
C ARG A 227 16.30 -3.46 -32.27
N THR A 228 15.62 -2.32 -32.21
CA THR A 228 16.21 -1.10 -31.67
C THR A 228 16.88 -1.46 -30.35
N ASP A 229 18.19 -1.29 -30.31
CA ASP A 229 19.01 -1.45 -29.11
C ASP A 229 18.46 -0.50 -28.04
N VAL A 230 17.55 -1.02 -27.20
CA VAL A 230 17.20 -0.35 -25.96
C VAL A 230 18.46 -0.42 -25.11
N GLN A 231 19.13 0.72 -24.99
CA GLN A 231 20.28 0.96 -24.14
C GLN A 231 20.17 0.12 -22.87
N LYS A 232 21.18 -0.73 -22.67
CA LYS A 232 21.38 -1.50 -21.43
C LYS A 232 21.62 -0.53 -20.27
N HIS A 233 20.58 0.09 -19.78
CA HIS A 233 20.67 0.73 -18.48
C HIS A 233 20.91 -0.38 -17.46
N LYS A 234 22.14 -0.50 -17.00
CA LYS A 234 22.47 -1.17 -15.74
C LYS A 234 21.67 -0.44 -14.65
N CYS A 235 20.46 -0.92 -14.34
CA CYS A 235 19.75 -0.48 -13.15
C CYS A 235 20.56 -0.96 -11.93
N VAL A 236 21.50 -0.16 -11.48
CA VAL A 236 22.13 -0.32 -10.17
C VAL A 236 21.05 0.00 -9.16
N LYS A 237 20.64 -1.01 -8.38
CA LYS A 237 19.69 -0.80 -7.28
C LYS A 237 20.45 -0.02 -6.20
N LEU A 238 20.23 1.29 -6.13
CA LEU A 238 20.82 2.16 -5.10
C LEU A 238 20.34 1.72 -3.72
N SER A 239 21.22 1.73 -2.74
CA SER A 239 20.83 1.56 -1.32
C SER A 239 19.92 2.71 -0.88
N ASN A 240 19.13 2.50 0.16
CA ASN A 240 18.27 3.55 0.68
C ASN A 240 19.06 4.78 1.14
N SER A 241 20.25 4.58 1.75
CA SER A 241 21.16 5.68 2.09
C SER A 241 21.64 6.46 0.86
N ALA A 242 21.98 5.77 -0.23
CA ALA A 242 22.36 6.44 -1.48
C ALA A 242 21.19 7.18 -2.14
N LYS A 243 19.98 6.63 -2.06
CA LYS A 243 18.77 7.35 -2.52
C LYS A 243 18.52 8.60 -1.68
N CYS A 244 18.62 8.50 -0.33
CA CYS A 244 18.49 9.66 0.54
C CYS A 244 19.52 10.75 0.18
N ALA A 245 20.78 10.41 0.01
CA ALA A 245 21.83 11.36 -0.37
C ALA A 245 21.53 12.03 -1.73
N LEU A 246 21.14 11.26 -2.74
CA LEU A 246 20.79 11.79 -4.06
C LEU A 246 19.60 12.76 -4.01
N LEU A 247 18.57 12.40 -3.25
CA LEU A 247 17.38 13.24 -3.08
C LEU A 247 17.70 14.51 -2.31
N THR A 248 18.53 14.44 -1.26
CA THR A 248 18.99 15.62 -0.51
C THR A 248 19.77 16.59 -1.42
N VAL A 249 20.62 16.08 -2.30
CA VAL A 249 21.33 16.92 -3.30
C VAL A 249 20.33 17.55 -4.28
N PHE A 250 19.36 16.80 -4.76
CA PHE A 250 18.33 17.31 -5.66
C PHE A 250 17.49 18.42 -5.00
N GLU A 251 17.08 18.22 -3.75
CA GLU A 251 16.35 19.21 -2.95
C GLU A 251 17.18 20.47 -2.70
N ALA A 252 18.47 20.32 -2.38
CA ALA A 252 19.38 21.44 -2.18
C ALA A 252 19.56 22.27 -3.48
N LEU A 253 19.67 21.60 -4.63
CA LEU A 253 19.74 22.28 -5.93
C LEU A 253 18.44 23.02 -6.27
N LEU A 254 17.28 22.43 -6.01
CA LEU A 254 15.99 23.09 -6.20
C LEU A 254 15.82 24.28 -5.26
N ALA A 255 16.17 24.13 -3.98
CA ALA A 255 16.13 25.23 -3.02
C ALA A 255 17.06 26.36 -3.42
N ALA A 256 18.28 26.05 -3.87
CA ALA A 256 19.23 27.05 -4.37
C ALA A 256 18.69 27.76 -5.62
N ALA A 257 18.07 27.05 -6.55
CA ALA A 257 17.44 27.61 -7.74
C ALA A 257 16.32 28.62 -7.40
N LEU A 258 15.66 28.46 -6.27
CA LEU A 258 14.65 29.42 -5.76
C LEU A 258 15.28 30.57 -4.96
N LEU A 259 16.27 30.27 -4.13
CA LEU A 259 16.89 31.26 -3.23
C LEU A 259 17.85 32.22 -3.92
N VAL A 260 18.64 31.76 -4.89
CA VAL A 260 19.64 32.59 -5.57
C VAL A 260 19.00 33.78 -6.28
N PRO A 261 17.94 33.61 -7.10
CA PRO A 261 17.23 34.73 -7.70
C PRO A 261 16.59 35.66 -6.66
N ALA A 262 16.01 35.10 -5.58
CA ALA A 262 15.42 35.89 -4.51
C ALA A 262 16.47 36.75 -3.77
N ALA A 263 17.63 36.18 -3.43
CA ALA A 263 18.74 36.87 -2.82
C ALA A 263 19.32 37.97 -3.74
N ALA A 264 19.42 37.70 -5.03
CA ALA A 264 19.85 38.69 -6.03
C ALA A 264 18.85 39.85 -6.15
N ALA A 265 17.55 39.56 -6.15
CA ALA A 265 16.49 40.56 -6.13
C ALA A 265 16.52 41.39 -4.83
N ALA A 266 16.68 40.76 -3.67
CA ALA A 266 16.82 41.43 -2.38
C ALA A 266 18.05 42.36 -2.35
N GLY A 267 19.19 41.93 -2.89
CA GLY A 267 20.39 42.76 -3.00
C GLY A 267 20.17 44.03 -3.86
N ARG A 268 19.43 43.89 -4.98
CA ARG A 268 19.06 45.03 -5.82
C ARG A 268 18.07 45.97 -5.14
N LEU A 269 17.04 45.44 -4.50
CA LEU A 269 16.09 46.24 -3.74
C LEU A 269 16.77 46.91 -2.55
N GLY A 270 17.59 46.19 -1.80
CA GLY A 270 18.36 46.73 -0.68
C GLY A 270 19.27 47.90 -1.08
N SER A 271 19.93 47.82 -2.26
CA SER A 271 20.76 48.89 -2.76
C SER A 271 19.96 50.15 -3.19
N ALA A 272 18.65 49.99 -3.48
CA ALA A 272 17.76 51.09 -3.77
C ALA A 272 17.24 51.80 -2.51
N PHE A 273 17.07 51.06 -1.40
CA PHE A 273 16.52 51.62 -0.16
C PHE A 273 17.56 52.04 0.89
N PHE A 274 18.76 51.46 0.86
CA PHE A 274 19.81 51.74 1.84
C PHE A 274 21.00 52.47 1.22
N PRO A 275 21.61 53.47 1.92
CA PRO A 275 22.82 54.13 1.45
C PRO A 275 23.96 53.14 1.18
N ALA A 276 24.78 53.42 0.16
CA ALA A 276 25.86 52.51 -0.29
C ALA A 276 26.85 52.09 0.82
N ASN A 277 27.05 52.93 1.82
CA ASN A 277 28.00 52.72 2.90
C ASN A 277 27.35 52.16 4.21
N SER A 278 26.03 51.88 4.22
CA SER A 278 25.32 51.46 5.43
C SER A 278 25.38 49.93 5.71
N GLY A 279 25.89 49.12 4.79
CA GLY A 279 25.78 47.64 4.90
C GLY A 279 24.36 47.11 4.86
N GLY A 280 23.33 47.97 4.77
CA GLY A 280 21.92 47.55 4.83
C GLY A 280 21.51 46.62 3.73
N SER A 281 22.02 46.78 2.50
CA SER A 281 21.77 45.89 1.35
C SER A 281 22.30 44.45 1.61
N ALA A 282 23.50 44.34 2.21
CA ALA A 282 24.05 43.03 2.54
C ALA A 282 23.22 42.30 3.62
N TRP A 283 22.84 43.03 4.68
CA TRP A 283 21.98 42.47 5.73
C TRP A 283 20.61 42.04 5.21
N PHE A 284 19.99 42.84 4.33
CA PHE A 284 18.71 42.50 3.71
C PHE A 284 18.80 41.20 2.88
N THR A 285 19.90 41.04 2.13
CA THR A 285 20.18 39.81 1.37
C THR A 285 20.37 38.61 2.31
N VAL A 286 21.16 38.76 3.38
CA VAL A 286 21.40 37.70 4.38
C VAL A 286 20.09 37.26 5.03
N LEU A 287 19.27 38.19 5.47
CA LEU A 287 17.97 37.92 6.09
C LEU A 287 17.02 37.20 5.08
N THR A 288 17.01 37.63 3.83
CA THR A 288 16.24 36.96 2.77
C THR A 288 16.66 35.52 2.59
N VAL A 289 17.97 35.22 2.64
CA VAL A 289 18.46 33.82 2.53
C VAL A 289 18.06 33.04 3.79
N ILE A 290 18.26 33.59 4.98
CA ILE A 290 17.94 32.90 6.24
C ILE A 290 16.44 32.54 6.31
N PHE A 291 15.58 33.51 6.10
CA PHE A 291 14.13 33.30 6.21
C PHE A 291 13.52 32.63 4.96
N GLY A 292 14.13 32.80 3.79
CA GLY A 292 13.72 32.14 2.55
C GLY A 292 14.12 30.66 2.45
N LEU A 293 15.08 30.19 3.26
CA LEU A 293 15.60 28.82 3.19
C LEU A 293 14.51 27.76 3.44
N MET A 294 13.72 27.92 4.52
CA MET A 294 12.66 26.94 4.85
C MET A 294 11.50 26.94 3.85
N PRO A 295 10.98 28.08 3.38
CA PRO A 295 10.05 28.11 2.26
C PRO A 295 10.61 27.46 0.99
N ALA A 296 11.86 27.75 0.61
CA ALA A 296 12.49 27.17 -0.57
C ALA A 296 12.64 25.64 -0.46
N LEU A 297 13.10 25.14 0.68
CA LEU A 297 13.13 23.70 0.96
C LEU A 297 11.72 23.08 0.92
N SER A 298 10.72 23.77 1.46
CA SER A 298 9.33 23.30 1.45
C SER A 298 8.78 23.20 0.03
N ALA A 299 9.09 24.17 -0.82
CA ALA A 299 8.74 24.15 -2.24
C ALA A 299 9.49 23.02 -2.98
N ALA A 300 10.78 22.84 -2.72
CA ALA A 300 11.57 21.75 -3.31
C ALA A 300 10.97 20.38 -2.99
N PHE A 301 10.61 20.11 -1.73
CA PHE A 301 9.92 18.89 -1.31
C PHE A 301 8.53 18.73 -1.97
N ALA A 302 7.76 19.81 -2.09
CA ALA A 302 6.46 19.76 -2.74
C ALA A 302 6.58 19.42 -4.23
N ILE A 303 7.59 19.96 -4.90
CA ILE A 303 7.92 19.64 -6.30
C ILE A 303 8.34 18.17 -6.40
N GLU A 304 9.25 17.71 -5.56
CA GLU A 304 9.71 16.31 -5.51
C GLU A 304 8.54 15.34 -5.30
N ALA A 305 7.68 15.60 -4.31
CA ALA A 305 6.52 14.76 -4.00
C ALA A 305 5.50 14.69 -5.15
N ARG A 306 5.41 15.74 -5.98
CA ARG A 306 4.53 15.77 -7.16
C ARG A 306 5.16 15.11 -8.38
N LEU A 307 6.49 15.18 -8.54
CA LEU A 307 7.19 14.57 -9.67
C LEU A 307 7.36 13.06 -9.51
N MET A 308 7.60 12.57 -8.30
CA MET A 308 7.87 11.14 -8.06
C MET A 308 6.78 10.19 -8.56
N PRO A 309 5.48 10.44 -8.39
CA PRO A 309 4.42 9.55 -8.91
C PRO A 309 4.45 9.40 -10.43
N VAL A 310 5.04 10.36 -11.16
CA VAL A 310 5.23 10.28 -12.62
C VAL A 310 6.26 9.20 -12.97
N PHE A 311 7.29 9.04 -12.13
CA PHE A 311 8.40 8.10 -12.35
C PHE A 311 8.25 6.78 -11.60
N LYS A 312 7.52 6.78 -10.49
CA LYS A 312 7.29 5.61 -9.64
C LYS A 312 5.79 5.32 -9.56
N LYS A 313 5.40 4.09 -9.92
CA LYS A 313 4.02 3.63 -9.74
C LYS A 313 3.78 3.23 -8.29
N PRO A 314 2.56 3.43 -7.76
CA PRO A 314 2.18 2.92 -6.44
C PRO A 314 2.47 1.43 -6.30
N ARG A 315 2.98 1.05 -5.14
CA ARG A 315 3.41 -0.32 -4.86
C ARG A 315 2.40 -1.00 -3.94
N PRO A 316 1.56 -1.91 -4.45
CA PRO A 316 0.63 -2.65 -3.60
C PRO A 316 1.38 -3.66 -2.73
N LEU A 317 0.84 -3.93 -1.53
CA LEU A 317 1.31 -4.99 -0.66
C LEU A 317 0.67 -6.33 -1.04
N PRO A 318 1.43 -7.43 -1.07
CA PRO A 318 0.88 -8.78 -1.19
C PRO A 318 -0.05 -9.11 -0.01
N ARG A 319 -1.13 -9.86 -0.26
CA ARG A 319 -2.14 -10.22 0.76
C ARG A 319 -2.58 -11.67 0.63
N LEU A 320 -2.89 -12.29 1.77
CA LEU A 320 -3.62 -13.55 1.82
C LEU A 320 -5.11 -13.32 1.52
N SER A 321 -5.74 -14.30 0.92
CA SER A 321 -7.17 -14.26 0.56
C SER A 321 -8.09 -14.27 1.79
N LEU A 322 -7.75 -15.07 2.82
CA LEU A 322 -8.55 -15.29 4.04
C LEU A 322 -10.05 -15.55 3.78
N ARG A 323 -10.41 -16.15 2.64
CA ARG A 323 -11.80 -16.47 2.30
C ARG A 323 -12.43 -17.50 3.24
N GLY A 324 -11.61 -18.34 3.87
CA GLY A 324 -12.01 -19.35 4.86
C GLY A 324 -12.08 -18.85 6.31
N GLY A 325 -11.95 -17.54 6.53
CA GLY A 325 -11.86 -16.94 7.86
C GLY A 325 -10.42 -16.66 8.30
N ILE A 326 -10.27 -16.12 9.49
CA ILE A 326 -8.96 -15.87 10.12
C ILE A 326 -8.63 -17.10 10.96
N GLY A 327 -7.55 -17.81 10.57
CA GLY A 327 -7.07 -18.95 11.36
C GLY A 327 -6.51 -18.51 12.72
N GLU A 328 -6.48 -19.42 13.68
CA GLU A 328 -5.96 -19.19 15.04
C GLU A 328 -4.53 -18.63 15.03
N GLU A 329 -3.74 -19.02 14.04
CA GLU A 329 -2.37 -18.51 13.84
C GLU A 329 -2.30 -17.02 13.47
N ASN A 330 -3.43 -16.41 13.09
CA ASN A 330 -3.56 -15.00 12.73
C ASN A 330 -4.51 -14.23 13.64
N ARG A 331 -4.75 -14.75 14.83
CA ARG A 331 -5.65 -14.16 15.81
C ARG A 331 -5.32 -12.68 16.04
N THR A 332 -6.33 -11.84 15.92
CA THR A 332 -6.19 -10.39 15.85
C THR A 332 -7.09 -9.71 16.87
N LEU A 333 -6.54 -8.75 17.61
CA LEU A 333 -7.29 -7.86 18.49
C LEU A 333 -7.48 -6.51 17.81
N VAL A 334 -8.70 -5.99 17.78
CA VAL A 334 -9.01 -4.62 17.29
C VAL A 334 -9.28 -3.75 18.51
N ALA A 335 -8.42 -2.78 18.76
CA ALA A 335 -8.51 -1.90 19.92
C ALA A 335 -8.89 -0.47 19.52
N VAL A 336 -9.83 0.10 20.26
CA VAL A 336 -10.28 1.48 20.13
C VAL A 336 -9.96 2.24 21.42
N PRO A 337 -8.85 3.02 21.48
CA PRO A 337 -8.53 3.87 22.62
C PRO A 337 -9.56 4.99 22.76
N VAL A 338 -10.14 5.14 23.96
CA VAL A 338 -11.21 6.10 24.25
C VAL A 338 -10.98 6.79 25.60
N LEU A 339 -11.21 8.09 25.66
CA LEU A 339 -11.33 8.82 26.92
C LEU A 339 -12.79 8.79 27.42
N ILE A 340 -13.03 8.17 28.56
CA ILE A 340 -14.34 8.08 29.17
C ILE A 340 -14.59 9.32 30.03
N THR A 341 -15.55 10.15 29.61
CA THR A 341 -15.89 11.42 30.27
C THR A 341 -17.30 11.45 30.82
N SER A 342 -18.19 10.57 30.35
CA SER A 342 -19.61 10.54 30.69
C SER A 342 -20.25 9.22 30.21
N GLU A 343 -21.47 8.94 30.66
CA GLU A 343 -22.27 7.82 30.14
C GLU A 343 -22.42 7.84 28.61
N LYS A 344 -22.58 9.06 28.03
CA LYS A 344 -22.67 9.24 26.58
C LYS A 344 -21.42 8.73 25.88
N SER A 345 -20.22 9.03 26.42
CA SER A 345 -18.96 8.56 25.82
C SER A 345 -18.81 7.02 25.91
N VAL A 346 -19.30 6.39 26.98
CA VAL A 346 -19.32 4.94 27.13
C VAL A 346 -20.22 4.30 26.06
N ARG A 347 -21.46 4.81 25.91
CA ARG A 347 -22.41 4.31 24.92
C ARG A 347 -21.88 4.47 23.49
N GLN A 348 -21.33 5.63 23.18
CA GLN A 348 -20.73 5.91 21.86
C GLN A 348 -19.55 4.97 21.56
N ALA A 349 -18.71 4.65 22.57
CA ALA A 349 -17.61 3.69 22.39
C ALA A 349 -18.14 2.27 22.09
N ALA A 350 -19.21 1.83 22.77
CA ALA A 350 -19.84 0.55 22.51
C ALA A 350 -20.49 0.49 21.11
N GLU A 351 -21.18 1.55 20.68
CA GLU A 351 -21.74 1.70 19.33
C GLU A 351 -20.65 1.66 18.25
N THR A 352 -19.53 2.33 18.48
CA THR A 352 -18.37 2.32 17.56
C THR A 352 -17.78 0.91 17.45
N LEU A 353 -17.66 0.20 18.58
CA LEU A 353 -17.15 -1.16 18.60
C LEU A 353 -18.07 -2.13 17.85
N GLU A 354 -19.39 -2.00 18.06
CA GLU A 354 -20.41 -2.74 17.32
C GLU A 354 -20.32 -2.48 15.80
N ALA A 355 -20.19 -1.22 15.40
CA ALA A 355 -20.05 -0.85 13.99
C ALA A 355 -18.79 -1.46 13.35
N HIS A 356 -17.66 -1.49 14.06
CA HIS A 356 -16.44 -2.15 13.57
C HIS A 356 -16.61 -3.66 13.44
N TYR A 357 -17.29 -4.31 14.39
CA TYR A 357 -17.61 -5.73 14.31
C TYR A 357 -18.50 -6.03 13.09
N LEU A 358 -19.56 -5.26 12.89
CA LEU A 358 -20.48 -5.42 11.76
C LEU A 358 -19.76 -5.19 10.42
N ALA A 359 -18.86 -4.22 10.34
CA ALA A 359 -18.04 -3.98 9.15
C ALA A 359 -17.02 -5.10 8.88
N ALA A 360 -16.70 -5.91 9.89
CA ALA A 360 -15.81 -7.06 9.77
C ALA A 360 -16.54 -8.36 9.41
N GLN A 361 -17.87 -8.41 9.46
CA GLN A 361 -18.68 -9.62 9.21
C GLN A 361 -18.64 -10.18 7.79
N ASP A 362 -17.98 -9.55 6.83
CA ASP A 362 -17.64 -10.14 5.53
C ASP A 362 -16.99 -11.53 5.64
N PHE A 363 -16.59 -11.91 6.84
CA PHE A 363 -16.04 -13.22 7.20
C PHE A 363 -17.10 -14.19 7.69
N ALA A 364 -18.36 -13.90 7.51
CA ALA A 364 -19.57 -14.47 8.09
C ALA A 364 -19.72 -16.00 8.00
N ALA A 365 -18.72 -16.71 8.33
CA ALA A 365 -18.84 -18.07 8.82
C ALA A 365 -18.26 -18.08 10.23
N ALA A 366 -19.10 -18.04 11.22
CA ALA A 366 -19.03 -18.55 12.59
C ALA A 366 -17.73 -18.42 13.44
N ASN A 367 -16.56 -18.10 12.89
CA ASN A 367 -15.30 -17.94 13.62
C ASN A 367 -14.49 -16.80 12.99
N CYS A 368 -14.87 -15.56 13.29
CA CYS A 368 -13.93 -14.48 13.00
C CYS A 368 -12.83 -14.55 14.09
N GLY A 369 -11.60 -14.91 13.71
CA GLY A 369 -10.45 -14.90 14.62
C GLY A 369 -10.01 -13.47 14.98
N ALA A 370 -10.96 -12.51 15.01
CA ALA A 370 -10.77 -11.13 15.42
C ALA A 370 -11.67 -10.84 16.63
N GLU A 371 -11.09 -10.25 17.66
CA GLU A 371 -11.77 -9.76 18.85
C GLU A 371 -11.67 -8.23 18.92
N PHE A 372 -12.60 -7.60 19.64
CA PHE A 372 -12.78 -6.15 19.64
C PHE A 372 -12.75 -5.63 21.07
N ALA A 373 -11.92 -4.64 21.34
CA ALA A 373 -11.73 -4.08 22.68
C ALA A 373 -11.87 -2.57 22.72
N ILE A 374 -12.61 -2.06 23.69
CA ILE A 374 -12.52 -0.68 24.13
C ILE A 374 -11.32 -0.58 25.06
N LEU A 375 -10.35 0.28 24.74
CA LEU A 375 -9.19 0.57 25.57
C LEU A 375 -9.40 1.93 26.21
N ALA A 376 -9.83 1.94 27.47
CA ALA A 376 -10.36 3.12 28.13
C ALA A 376 -9.38 3.75 29.12
N ASP A 377 -9.34 5.07 29.12
CA ASP A 377 -8.72 5.92 30.15
C ASP A 377 -9.74 6.93 30.65
N PHE A 378 -9.58 7.40 31.88
CA PHE A 378 -10.23 8.62 32.35
C PHE A 378 -9.37 9.86 32.01
N PRO A 379 -9.96 11.05 31.83
CA PRO A 379 -9.22 12.29 31.63
C PRO A 379 -8.28 12.60 32.79
N ASP A 380 -7.24 13.38 32.53
CA ASP A 380 -6.29 13.89 33.52
C ASP A 380 -7.03 14.56 34.69
N SER A 381 -6.52 14.39 35.91
CA SER A 381 -7.17 14.92 37.13
C SER A 381 -6.16 15.24 38.21
N THR A 382 -6.55 16.14 39.15
CA THR A 382 -5.82 16.37 40.39
C THR A 382 -6.02 15.24 41.43
N GLU A 383 -7.04 14.37 41.21
CA GLU A 383 -7.36 13.24 42.07
C GLU A 383 -7.19 11.91 41.31
N LYS A 384 -6.74 10.86 42.01
CA LYS A 384 -6.57 9.54 41.43
C LYS A 384 -7.91 8.97 40.95
N THR A 385 -8.97 9.16 41.73
CA THR A 385 -10.33 8.66 41.45
C THR A 385 -11.36 9.72 41.72
N LYS A 386 -12.35 9.87 40.84
CA LYS A 386 -13.48 10.79 41.02
C LYS A 386 -14.77 10.04 41.33
N GLN A 387 -15.68 10.70 41.99
CA GLN A 387 -17.03 10.16 42.21
C GLN A 387 -17.74 9.92 40.87
N GLY A 388 -18.44 8.83 40.74
CA GLY A 388 -19.18 8.45 39.53
C GLY A 388 -18.36 7.65 38.48
N GLU A 389 -17.05 7.49 38.67
CA GLU A 389 -16.20 6.77 37.72
C GLU A 389 -16.44 5.23 37.77
N ALA A 390 -16.71 4.68 38.95
CA ALA A 390 -17.04 3.27 39.13
C ALA A 390 -18.32 2.90 38.38
N GLU A 391 -19.33 3.78 38.43
CA GLU A 391 -20.61 3.60 37.73
C GLU A 391 -20.43 3.59 36.21
N LEU A 392 -19.49 4.38 35.68
CA LEU A 392 -19.17 4.37 34.25
C LEU A 392 -18.50 3.06 33.82
N ILE A 393 -17.63 2.48 34.65
CA ILE A 393 -17.02 1.17 34.39
C ILE A 393 -18.11 0.06 34.40
N GLU A 394 -19.00 0.09 35.39
CA GLU A 394 -20.11 -0.89 35.47
C GLU A 394 -21.09 -0.74 34.29
N LEU A 395 -21.34 0.48 33.82
CA LEU A 395 -22.12 0.69 32.60
C LEU A 395 -21.43 0.10 31.37
N ALA A 396 -20.11 0.28 31.27
CA ALA A 396 -19.34 -0.28 30.16
C ALA A 396 -19.42 -1.81 30.16
N LYS A 397 -19.23 -2.48 31.30
CA LYS A 397 -19.39 -3.94 31.43
C LYS A 397 -20.75 -4.42 30.97
N LYS A 398 -21.83 -3.75 31.40
CA LYS A 398 -23.21 -4.11 30.98
C LYS A 398 -23.41 -4.00 29.47
N LEU A 399 -22.84 -2.97 28.83
CA LEU A 399 -22.91 -2.80 27.38
C LEU A 399 -22.10 -3.88 26.64
N ILE A 400 -20.96 -4.27 27.17
CA ILE A 400 -20.16 -5.38 26.61
C ILE A 400 -20.90 -6.72 26.75
N ASP A 401 -21.56 -6.98 27.90
CA ASP A 401 -22.40 -8.17 28.08
C ASP A 401 -23.56 -8.21 27.08
N ASP A 402 -24.21 -7.07 26.83
CA ASP A 402 -25.27 -6.94 25.83
C ASP A 402 -24.74 -7.27 24.42
N LEU A 403 -23.59 -6.70 24.03
CA LEU A 403 -22.95 -7.01 22.75
C LEU A 403 -22.60 -8.50 22.63
N ASN A 404 -21.94 -9.08 23.62
CA ASN A 404 -21.60 -10.50 23.60
C ASN A 404 -22.83 -11.40 23.58
N SER A 405 -23.91 -11.04 24.28
CA SER A 405 -25.17 -11.78 24.27
C SER A 405 -25.84 -11.77 22.90
N ARG A 406 -25.78 -10.64 22.19
CA ARG A 406 -26.38 -10.49 20.86
C ARG A 406 -25.58 -11.19 19.75
N PHE A 407 -24.26 -11.17 19.83
CA PHE A 407 -23.41 -11.60 18.72
C PHE A 407 -22.64 -12.89 18.97
N CYS A 408 -22.51 -13.33 20.24
CA CYS A 408 -21.66 -14.47 20.62
C CYS A 408 -22.44 -15.59 21.32
N ALA A 409 -23.74 -15.76 21.04
CA ALA A 409 -24.66 -16.67 21.75
C ALA A 409 -24.03 -18.03 22.09
N GLY A 410 -23.58 -18.20 23.35
CA GLY A 410 -22.99 -19.43 23.88
C GLY A 410 -21.57 -19.75 23.43
N GLY A 411 -20.93 -18.86 22.69
CA GLY A 411 -19.54 -18.96 22.23
C GLY A 411 -18.57 -18.17 23.10
N ARG A 412 -17.34 -18.05 22.60
CA ARG A 412 -16.29 -17.23 23.20
C ARG A 412 -16.65 -15.73 23.07
N PRO A 413 -16.41 -14.92 24.13
CA PRO A 413 -16.58 -13.47 24.04
C PRO A 413 -15.71 -12.87 22.92
N VAL A 414 -16.31 -11.94 22.16
CA VAL A 414 -15.64 -11.23 21.05
C VAL A 414 -15.43 -9.75 21.41
N PHE A 415 -16.23 -9.24 22.36
CA PHE A 415 -16.15 -7.86 22.80
C PHE A 415 -15.59 -7.77 24.21
N HIS A 416 -14.66 -6.83 24.41
CA HIS A 416 -13.91 -6.64 25.65
C HIS A 416 -13.85 -5.16 26.06
N TYR A 417 -13.71 -4.92 27.35
CA TYR A 417 -13.50 -3.61 27.94
C TYR A 417 -12.28 -3.64 28.85
N LEU A 418 -11.26 -2.86 28.53
CA LEU A 418 -10.07 -2.70 29.35
C LEU A 418 -9.99 -1.24 29.82
N HIS A 419 -9.81 -1.04 31.10
CA HIS A 419 -9.68 0.28 31.71
C HIS A 419 -8.40 0.37 32.52
N ARG A 420 -7.59 1.41 32.26
CA ARG A 420 -6.34 1.63 33.00
C ARG A 420 -6.54 2.51 34.22
N GLU A 421 -5.74 2.25 35.24
CA GLU A 421 -5.69 3.11 36.43
C GLU A 421 -4.90 4.41 36.13
N ARG A 422 -5.35 5.54 36.69
CA ARG A 422 -4.55 6.77 36.68
C ARG A 422 -3.36 6.61 37.63
N VAL A 423 -2.19 7.03 37.17
CA VAL A 423 -0.96 7.16 37.96
C VAL A 423 -0.55 8.63 38.05
N PHE A 424 0.13 9.01 39.15
CA PHE A 424 0.63 10.38 39.29
C PHE A 424 1.82 10.61 38.36
N ASN A 425 1.70 11.61 37.49
CA ASN A 425 2.79 12.05 36.64
C ASN A 425 3.44 13.30 37.27
N SER A 426 4.67 13.16 37.75
CA SER A 426 5.40 14.25 38.41
C SER A 426 5.78 15.39 37.45
N ALA A 427 5.93 15.10 36.14
CA ALA A 427 6.26 16.11 35.14
C ALA A 427 5.07 17.04 34.83
N ASP A 428 3.86 16.48 34.79
CA ASP A 428 2.62 17.25 34.53
C ASP A 428 1.90 17.67 35.83
N GLY A 429 2.25 17.09 37.00
CA GLY A 429 1.64 17.36 38.29
C GLY A 429 0.19 16.89 38.44
N VAL A 430 -0.22 15.93 37.67
CA VAL A 430 -1.60 15.37 37.62
C VAL A 430 -1.62 13.85 37.63
N TYR A 431 -2.75 13.30 38.03
CA TYR A 431 -3.05 11.87 37.82
C TYR A 431 -3.59 11.67 36.41
N MET A 432 -2.98 10.74 35.65
CA MET A 432 -3.31 10.45 34.25
C MET A 432 -3.03 9.00 33.89
N GLY A 433 -3.58 8.51 32.79
CA GLY A 433 -3.13 7.25 32.19
C GLY A 433 -1.67 7.38 31.75
N ARG A 434 -0.79 6.45 32.17
CA ARG A 434 0.65 6.47 31.83
C ARG A 434 0.82 6.66 30.32
N GLU A 435 1.60 7.67 29.92
CA GLU A 435 1.90 7.98 28.51
C GLU A 435 0.65 8.10 27.60
N ARG A 436 -0.52 8.31 28.17
CA ARG A 436 -1.78 8.50 27.41
C ARG A 436 -2.02 7.35 26.42
N LYS A 437 -2.38 7.67 25.16
CA LYS A 437 -2.66 6.67 24.12
C LYS A 437 -1.47 5.71 23.88
N ARG A 438 -0.23 6.21 23.88
CA ARG A 438 0.96 5.38 23.72
C ARG A 438 1.04 4.30 24.79
N GLY A 439 1.03 4.71 26.04
CA GLY A 439 1.09 3.75 27.16
C GLY A 439 -0.11 2.82 27.22
N ALA A 440 -1.30 3.27 26.75
CA ALA A 440 -2.46 2.39 26.64
C ALA A 440 -2.22 1.26 25.63
N VAL A 441 -1.66 1.59 24.46
CA VAL A 441 -1.33 0.61 23.44
C VAL A 441 -0.17 -0.29 23.89
N GLU A 442 0.86 0.26 24.56
CA GLU A 442 1.96 -0.52 25.15
C GLU A 442 1.45 -1.53 26.19
N ALA A 443 0.62 -1.08 27.15
CA ALA A 443 0.02 -1.98 28.14
C ALA A 443 -0.83 -3.09 27.51
N LEU A 444 -1.57 -2.77 26.45
CA LEU A 444 -2.34 -3.77 25.72
C LEU A 444 -1.45 -4.75 24.94
N LEU A 445 -0.34 -4.29 24.38
CA LEU A 445 0.63 -5.15 23.71
C LEU A 445 1.28 -6.12 24.70
N ASP A 446 1.67 -5.66 25.89
CA ASP A 446 2.24 -6.49 26.95
C ASP A 446 1.21 -7.52 27.47
N CYS A 447 -0.05 -7.08 27.68
CA CYS A 447 -1.13 -7.99 27.99
C CYS A 447 -1.36 -9.05 26.91
N ALA A 448 -1.41 -8.65 25.65
CA ALA A 448 -1.65 -9.55 24.51
C ALA A 448 -0.48 -10.51 24.24
N ALA A 449 0.75 -10.13 24.59
CA ALA A 449 1.96 -10.94 24.42
C ALA A 449 2.21 -11.88 25.58
N ASP A 450 2.19 -11.36 26.81
CA ASP A 450 2.66 -12.05 28.02
C ASP A 450 1.59 -12.25 29.10
N GLY A 451 0.37 -11.74 28.88
CA GLY A 451 -0.73 -11.80 29.84
C GLY A 451 -0.61 -10.79 30.98
N ASP A 452 0.26 -9.78 30.84
CA ASP A 452 0.47 -8.77 31.88
C ASP A 452 -0.70 -7.77 31.93
N THR A 453 -1.45 -7.79 33.03
CA THR A 453 -2.63 -6.94 33.25
C THR A 453 -2.45 -5.88 34.30
N HIS A 454 -1.23 -5.68 34.82
CA HIS A 454 -0.98 -4.84 36.00
C HIS A 454 -1.40 -3.36 35.83
N GLU A 455 -1.43 -2.84 34.62
CA GLU A 455 -1.90 -1.46 34.34
C GLU A 455 -3.43 -1.33 34.24
N PHE A 456 -4.16 -2.45 34.17
CA PHE A 456 -5.61 -2.44 34.03
C PHE A 456 -6.33 -2.65 35.35
N CYS A 457 -7.12 -1.67 35.78
CA CYS A 457 -8.05 -1.84 36.92
C CYS A 457 -9.34 -2.60 36.52
N CYS A 458 -9.61 -2.73 35.22
CA CYS A 458 -10.68 -3.53 34.67
C CYS A 458 -10.23 -4.21 33.38
N ASN A 459 -10.39 -5.53 33.30
CA ASN A 459 -10.19 -6.34 32.09
C ASN A 459 -11.40 -7.29 32.00
N TYR A 460 -12.37 -6.94 31.16
CA TYR A 460 -13.67 -7.60 31.16
C TYR A 460 -14.27 -7.79 29.76
N PRO A 461 -14.74 -9.00 29.38
CA PRO A 461 -14.27 -10.27 29.92
C PRO A 461 -12.76 -10.40 29.80
N ASP A 462 -12.11 -11.24 30.60
CA ASP A 462 -10.66 -11.37 30.60
C ASP A 462 -10.13 -11.81 29.24
N ILE A 463 -9.28 -10.95 28.66
CA ILE A 463 -8.71 -11.12 27.31
C ILE A 463 -7.32 -11.77 27.34
N CYS A 464 -6.66 -11.76 28.50
CA CYS A 464 -5.25 -12.06 28.61
C CYS A 464 -4.98 -13.47 29.17
N SER A 465 -5.79 -14.48 28.84
CA SER A 465 -5.51 -15.84 29.28
C SER A 465 -4.24 -16.40 28.61
N GLU A 466 -3.36 -17.03 29.38
CA GLU A 466 -2.03 -17.51 28.94
C GLU A 466 -2.04 -18.45 27.72
N LYS A 467 -3.16 -19.06 27.39
CA LYS A 467 -3.24 -20.08 26.33
C LYS A 467 -3.50 -19.52 24.94
N GLU A 468 -3.88 -18.26 24.84
CA GLU A 468 -4.44 -17.74 23.59
C GLU A 468 -3.87 -16.37 23.22
N ARG A 469 -2.62 -16.37 22.75
CA ARG A 469 -1.91 -15.15 22.34
C ARG A 469 -2.47 -14.57 21.05
N PHE A 470 -2.60 -13.25 20.98
CA PHE A 470 -2.85 -12.53 19.75
C PHE A 470 -1.55 -12.36 18.95
N ARG A 471 -1.64 -12.54 17.66
CA ARG A 471 -0.52 -12.27 16.75
C ARG A 471 -0.50 -10.82 16.31
N PHE A 472 -1.66 -10.26 16.08
CA PHE A 472 -1.82 -8.91 15.56
C PHE A 472 -2.71 -8.05 16.45
N LEU A 473 -2.37 -6.76 16.52
CA LEU A 473 -3.18 -5.71 17.12
C LEU A 473 -3.52 -4.68 16.04
N VAL A 474 -4.81 -4.41 15.84
CA VAL A 474 -5.28 -3.29 15.02
C VAL A 474 -5.65 -2.15 15.95
N VAL A 475 -4.99 -1.00 15.78
CA VAL A 475 -5.28 0.22 16.55
C VAL A 475 -6.08 1.18 15.67
N LEU A 476 -7.20 1.65 16.18
CA LEU A 476 -8.07 2.65 15.56
C LEU A 476 -8.25 3.84 16.51
N ASP A 477 -8.64 5.01 16.00
CA ASP A 477 -9.11 6.09 16.87
C ASP A 477 -10.63 5.98 17.10
N ALA A 478 -11.14 6.63 18.12
CA ALA A 478 -12.56 6.60 18.49
C ALA A 478 -13.50 7.14 17.38
N ASP A 479 -12.99 7.97 16.47
CA ASP A 479 -13.70 8.57 15.34
C ASP A 479 -13.37 7.90 13.99
N THR A 480 -12.54 6.86 13.99
CA THR A 480 -12.18 6.12 12.76
C THR A 480 -13.35 5.24 12.30
N ILE A 481 -13.67 5.32 11.02
CA ILE A 481 -14.64 4.45 10.36
C ILE A 481 -13.89 3.43 9.51
N MET A 482 -14.15 2.16 9.77
CA MET A 482 -13.60 1.04 9.02
C MET A 482 -14.63 0.52 8.01
N PRO A 483 -14.38 0.61 6.69
CA PRO A 483 -15.28 0.05 5.67
C PRO A 483 -15.30 -1.48 5.69
N ASN A 484 -16.38 -2.06 5.15
CA ASN A 484 -16.51 -3.50 4.97
C ASN A 484 -15.30 -4.10 4.25
N GLY A 485 -14.81 -5.22 4.76
CA GLY A 485 -13.66 -5.94 4.23
C GLY A 485 -12.29 -5.28 4.44
N ALA A 486 -12.20 -4.09 5.05
CA ALA A 486 -10.92 -3.43 5.31
C ALA A 486 -10.08 -4.21 6.33
N LEU A 487 -10.70 -4.72 7.40
CA LEU A 487 -10.01 -5.53 8.42
C LEU A 487 -9.40 -6.79 7.79
N ARG A 488 -10.17 -7.53 6.99
CA ARG A 488 -9.69 -8.72 6.28
C ARG A 488 -8.45 -8.41 5.44
N ARG A 489 -8.52 -7.34 4.66
CA ARG A 489 -7.41 -6.93 3.82
C ARG A 489 -6.18 -6.54 4.63
N LEU A 490 -6.36 -5.87 5.77
CA LEU A 490 -5.26 -5.52 6.70
C LEU A 490 -4.61 -6.78 7.28
N ILE A 491 -5.42 -7.70 7.82
CA ILE A 491 -4.92 -8.97 8.38
C ILE A 491 -4.26 -9.80 7.27
N GLY A 492 -4.89 -9.90 6.09
CA GLY A 492 -4.31 -10.61 4.96
C GLY A 492 -2.96 -10.04 4.52
N ALA A 493 -2.79 -8.70 4.57
CA ALA A 493 -1.51 -8.06 4.30
C ALA A 493 -0.48 -8.37 5.40
N ALA A 494 -0.86 -8.27 6.68
CA ALA A 494 0.05 -8.53 7.81
C ALA A 494 0.48 -10.00 7.87
N ALA A 495 -0.43 -10.93 7.59
CA ALA A 495 -0.18 -12.36 7.64
C ALA A 495 0.54 -12.91 6.40
N HIS A 496 0.61 -12.14 5.29
CA HIS A 496 1.26 -12.62 4.08
C HIS A 496 2.77 -12.88 4.32
N PRO A 497 3.30 -14.07 3.95
CA PRO A 497 4.68 -14.47 4.28
C PRO A 497 5.77 -13.49 3.82
N LEU A 498 5.54 -12.74 2.72
CA LEU A 498 6.46 -11.71 2.25
C LEU A 498 6.43 -10.41 3.07
N ASN A 499 5.43 -10.20 3.91
CA ASN A 499 5.30 -9.01 4.74
C ASN A 499 5.67 -9.28 6.20
N LEU A 500 5.75 -10.55 6.60
CA LEU A 500 6.17 -10.91 7.96
C LEU A 500 7.56 -10.37 8.27
N PRO A 501 7.75 -9.79 9.47
CA PRO A 501 9.02 -9.23 9.89
C PRO A 501 10.09 -10.31 10.07
N VAL A 502 11.28 -10.05 9.53
CA VAL A 502 12.46 -10.91 9.69
C VAL A 502 13.61 -10.07 10.22
N PHE A 503 14.20 -10.53 11.31
CA PHE A 503 15.33 -9.88 11.99
C PHE A 503 16.61 -10.66 11.72
N GLU A 504 17.55 -10.08 10.99
CA GLU A 504 18.85 -10.68 10.72
C GLU A 504 19.90 -10.18 11.72
N ASN A 505 20.88 -11.03 12.03
CA ASN A 505 22.08 -10.68 12.83
C ASN A 505 21.76 -10.02 14.18
N GLY A 506 20.67 -10.39 14.84
CA GLY A 506 20.32 -9.83 16.15
C GLY A 506 19.81 -8.38 16.11
N ALA A 507 19.51 -7.84 14.93
CA ALA A 507 18.97 -6.49 14.78
C ALA A 507 17.70 -6.28 15.60
N ALA A 508 17.55 -5.11 16.18
CA ALA A 508 16.32 -4.71 16.86
C ALA A 508 15.22 -4.30 15.86
N ARG A 509 15.59 -3.85 14.66
CA ARG A 509 14.69 -3.43 13.58
C ARG A 509 14.59 -4.52 12.51
N PRO A 510 13.41 -4.81 11.95
CA PRO A 510 13.29 -5.81 10.88
C PRO A 510 14.16 -5.49 9.66
N SER A 511 14.93 -6.46 9.20
CA SER A 511 15.70 -6.36 7.94
C SER A 511 14.79 -6.51 6.73
N PHE A 512 13.79 -7.39 6.82
CA PHE A 512 12.75 -7.60 5.81
C PHE A 512 11.38 -7.67 6.48
N GLY A 513 10.34 -7.44 5.67
CA GLY A 513 8.97 -7.38 6.17
C GLY A 513 8.74 -6.14 7.04
N PHE A 514 7.65 -6.14 7.80
CA PHE A 514 7.17 -4.96 8.53
C PHE A 514 6.55 -5.37 9.85
N SER A 515 6.83 -4.61 10.92
CA SER A 515 6.13 -4.78 12.19
C SER A 515 4.79 -4.03 12.21
N ILE A 516 4.63 -3.03 11.34
CA ILE A 516 3.41 -2.22 11.22
C ILE A 516 2.99 -2.15 9.76
N ILE A 517 1.68 -2.23 9.49
CA ILE A 517 1.10 -1.87 8.19
C ILE A 517 0.05 -0.78 8.43
N ALA A 518 0.34 0.42 7.94
CA ALA A 518 -0.55 1.56 8.02
C ALA A 518 -1.49 1.60 6.79
N PRO A 519 -2.81 1.76 6.97
CA PRO A 519 -3.75 1.97 5.87
C PRO A 519 -3.69 3.41 5.37
N ARG A 520 -4.31 3.66 4.23
CA ARG A 520 -4.59 5.01 3.76
C ARG A 520 -5.69 5.63 4.59
N MET A 521 -5.46 6.83 5.11
CA MET A 521 -6.49 7.62 5.79
C MET A 521 -7.16 8.60 4.83
N ALA A 522 -8.47 8.74 4.92
CA ALA A 522 -9.24 9.69 4.13
C ALA A 522 -10.30 10.38 5.00
N ALA A 523 -10.71 11.60 4.61
CA ALA A 523 -11.81 12.27 5.27
C ALA A 523 -13.14 11.63 4.87
N THR A 524 -14.12 11.58 5.80
CA THR A 524 -15.49 11.21 5.44
C THR A 524 -16.10 12.29 4.56
N SER A 525 -16.91 11.90 3.58
CA SER A 525 -17.64 12.87 2.73
C SER A 525 -18.54 13.79 3.54
N ARG A 526 -19.09 13.30 4.66
CA ARG A 526 -19.90 14.08 5.58
C ARG A 526 -19.09 15.19 6.25
N SER A 527 -17.94 14.86 6.88
CA SER A 527 -17.10 15.85 7.55
C SER A 527 -16.50 16.85 6.55
N ALA A 528 -16.11 16.39 5.35
CA ALA A 528 -15.61 17.27 4.29
C ALA A 528 -16.66 18.28 3.79
N ALA A 529 -17.93 17.92 3.81
CA ALA A 529 -19.03 18.78 3.36
C ALA A 529 -19.62 19.67 4.49
N GLU A 530 -19.15 19.54 5.74
CA GLU A 530 -19.73 20.22 6.90
C GLU A 530 -19.51 21.74 6.88
N SER A 531 -18.43 22.22 6.28
CA SER A 531 -18.13 23.63 6.10
C SER A 531 -17.25 23.90 4.89
N GLY A 532 -17.22 25.13 4.39
CA GLY A 532 -16.28 25.54 3.34
C GLY A 532 -14.82 25.39 3.76
N PHE A 533 -14.52 25.56 5.06
CA PHE A 533 -13.20 25.30 5.62
C PHE A 533 -12.86 23.81 5.58
N ALA A 534 -13.77 22.94 6.03
CA ALA A 534 -13.58 21.49 5.96
C ALA A 534 -13.38 21.02 4.51
N ALA A 535 -14.18 21.51 3.56
CA ALA A 535 -14.02 21.19 2.14
C ALA A 535 -12.64 21.59 1.60
N LEU A 536 -12.11 22.73 2.03
CA LEU A 536 -10.78 23.22 1.62
C LEU A 536 -9.65 22.34 2.16
N ILE A 537 -9.71 21.94 3.45
CA ILE A 537 -8.64 21.16 4.09
C ILE A 537 -8.73 19.65 3.82
N SER A 538 -9.93 19.13 3.55
CA SER A 538 -10.19 17.70 3.24
C SER A 538 -9.79 17.30 1.83
N GLY A 539 -9.29 18.22 1.00
CA GLY A 539 -8.83 17.95 -0.36
C GLY A 539 -7.71 16.89 -0.39
N GLU A 540 -6.82 16.96 -1.38
CA GLU A 540 -5.73 15.99 -1.55
C GLU A 540 -4.81 15.82 -0.33
N SER A 541 -4.77 16.78 0.58
CA SER A 541 -3.87 16.77 1.74
C SER A 541 -4.45 16.15 3.01
N GLY A 542 -5.80 16.02 3.13
CA GLY A 542 -6.47 15.40 4.28
C GLY A 542 -5.80 15.64 5.63
N MET A 543 -5.77 14.62 6.50
CA MET A 543 -5.18 14.73 7.83
C MET A 543 -3.66 14.76 7.84
N CYS A 544 -3.01 14.02 6.96
CA CYS A 544 -1.57 14.11 6.76
C CYS A 544 -1.20 13.77 5.32
N ALA A 545 -0.21 14.48 4.78
CA ALA A 545 0.20 14.39 3.38
C ALA A 545 0.65 12.99 2.94
N TYR A 546 1.07 12.14 3.87
CA TYR A 546 1.58 10.80 3.57
C TYR A 546 0.58 9.66 3.83
N SER A 547 -0.59 9.95 4.39
CA SER A 547 -1.61 8.91 4.64
C SER A 547 -2.86 9.04 3.77
N VAL A 548 -2.97 10.07 2.95
CA VAL A 548 -4.15 10.39 2.12
C VAL A 548 -3.98 9.98 0.65
N ARG A 549 -2.75 9.92 0.16
CA ARG A 549 -2.48 9.66 -1.26
C ARG A 549 -2.37 8.16 -1.57
N VAL A 550 -2.86 7.77 -2.75
CA VAL A 550 -2.63 6.42 -3.30
C VAL A 550 -1.14 6.17 -3.51
N SER A 551 -0.37 7.20 -3.91
CA SER A 551 1.08 7.16 -4.00
C SER A 551 1.67 7.84 -2.77
N ASP A 552 2.37 7.09 -1.93
CA ASP A 552 3.17 7.61 -0.82
C ASP A 552 4.63 7.67 -1.23
N PHE A 553 5.25 8.85 -1.07
CA PHE A 553 6.62 9.07 -1.49
C PHE A 553 7.62 8.12 -0.81
N ASN A 554 7.54 7.99 0.50
CA ASN A 554 8.47 7.17 1.26
C ASN A 554 8.29 5.68 0.93
N TRP A 555 7.05 5.23 0.79
CA TRP A 555 6.71 3.86 0.41
C TRP A 555 7.20 3.52 -1.01
N ASP A 556 6.90 4.36 -1.98
CA ASP A 556 7.20 4.08 -3.38
C ASP A 556 8.71 4.16 -3.70
N VAL A 557 9.45 5.03 -3.00
CA VAL A 557 10.90 5.23 -3.21
C VAL A 557 11.74 4.31 -2.33
N PHE A 558 11.43 4.22 -1.03
CA PHE A 558 12.26 3.54 -0.05
C PHE A 558 11.74 2.17 0.38
N GLU A 559 10.52 1.81 0.02
CA GLU A 559 9.81 0.62 0.51
C GLU A 559 9.58 0.68 2.04
N GLU A 560 9.33 1.89 2.54
CA GLU A 560 9.02 2.17 3.94
C GLU A 560 7.97 3.27 4.04
N GLY A 561 6.80 2.92 4.60
CA GLY A 561 5.71 3.86 4.87
C GLY A 561 5.91 4.66 6.17
N ASN A 562 4.96 5.53 6.45
CA ASN A 562 4.86 6.22 7.73
C ASN A 562 3.76 5.59 8.57
N PHE A 563 3.89 5.66 9.89
CA PHE A 563 2.85 5.28 10.82
C PHE A 563 2.23 6.55 11.43
N GLY A 564 0.93 6.61 11.48
CA GLY A 564 0.15 7.73 12.02
C GLY A 564 -0.82 7.28 13.13
N GLY A 565 -0.44 6.27 13.92
CA GLY A 565 -1.18 5.80 15.08
C GLY A 565 -2.38 4.91 14.77
N LYS A 566 -2.57 4.50 13.50
CA LYS A 566 -3.65 3.61 13.06
C LYS A 566 -3.12 2.57 12.09
N GLY A 567 -3.57 1.35 12.24
CA GLY A 567 -3.17 0.24 11.39
C GLY A 567 -3.02 -1.07 12.16
N ILE A 568 -2.41 -2.04 11.51
CA ILE A 568 -2.17 -3.36 12.09
C ILE A 568 -0.70 -3.51 12.51
N ILE A 569 -0.50 -4.01 13.69
CA ILE A 569 0.79 -4.20 14.37
C ILE A 569 1.02 -5.70 14.55
N ASN A 570 2.18 -6.22 14.17
CA ASN A 570 2.65 -7.52 14.61
C ASN A 570 3.22 -7.38 16.02
N ILE A 571 2.58 -7.98 17.02
CA ILE A 571 2.82 -7.75 18.44
C ILE A 571 4.28 -8.04 18.82
N ASP A 572 4.76 -9.27 18.60
CA ASP A 572 6.12 -9.68 18.96
C ASP A 572 7.19 -8.83 18.29
N ALA A 573 6.98 -8.52 17.00
CA ALA A 573 7.94 -7.74 16.25
C ALA A 573 7.96 -6.26 16.65
N PHE A 574 6.82 -5.72 17.04
CA PHE A 574 6.71 -4.34 17.54
C PHE A 574 7.40 -4.22 18.90
N LEU A 575 7.06 -5.08 19.86
CA LEU A 575 7.70 -5.11 21.18
C LEU A 575 9.21 -5.22 21.05
N ARG A 576 9.71 -6.14 20.23
CA ARG A 576 11.15 -6.28 19.97
C ARG A 576 11.79 -5.00 19.40
N SER A 577 11.06 -4.25 18.59
CA SER A 577 11.62 -3.09 17.88
C SER A 577 11.52 -1.78 18.65
N VAL A 578 10.47 -1.60 19.46
CA VAL A 578 10.08 -0.31 20.02
C VAL A 578 10.23 -0.25 21.53
N SER A 579 10.02 -1.36 22.26
CA SER A 579 10.08 -1.36 23.72
C SER A 579 11.38 -0.76 24.25
N GLY A 580 11.26 0.18 25.19
CA GLY A 580 12.38 0.87 25.81
C GLY A 580 13.16 1.85 24.90
N LYS A 581 12.69 2.13 23.67
CA LYS A 581 13.35 3.06 22.74
C LYS A 581 12.86 4.51 22.87
N ILE A 582 11.65 4.72 23.32
CA ILE A 582 11.06 6.04 23.48
C ILE A 582 10.97 6.31 24.99
N PRO A 583 11.79 7.23 25.55
CA PRO A 583 11.74 7.55 26.98
C PRO A 583 10.38 8.13 27.39
N GLU A 584 9.98 7.89 28.64
CA GLU A 584 8.73 8.43 29.19
C GLU A 584 8.76 9.96 29.25
N ASN A 585 7.60 10.59 29.14
CA ASN A 585 7.38 12.03 29.18
C ASN A 585 8.18 12.85 28.14
N THR A 586 8.66 12.23 27.06
CA THR A 586 9.48 12.91 26.06
C THR A 586 8.76 13.27 24.78
N VAL A 587 7.79 12.45 24.32
CA VAL A 587 7.16 12.60 23.02
C VAL A 587 5.64 12.53 23.12
N LEU A 588 4.95 13.60 22.71
CA LEU A 588 3.48 13.65 22.66
C LEU A 588 2.86 12.94 21.46
N SER A 589 3.51 13.02 20.28
CA SER A 589 3.10 12.36 19.05
C SER A 589 4.16 11.34 18.68
N HIS A 590 3.99 10.13 19.18
CA HIS A 590 4.96 9.05 19.13
C HIS A 590 4.91 8.22 17.85
N ASP A 591 3.81 8.30 17.11
CA ASP A 591 3.51 7.42 15.97
C ASP A 591 4.65 7.36 14.94
N LEU A 592 5.22 8.51 14.58
CA LEU A 592 6.32 8.58 13.63
C LEU A 592 7.57 7.89 14.16
N ALA A 593 7.89 8.06 15.45
CA ALA A 593 9.04 7.40 16.08
C ALA A 593 8.87 5.88 16.08
N GLU A 594 7.70 5.39 16.49
CA GLU A 594 7.35 3.96 16.45
C GLU A 594 7.51 3.40 15.04
N GLY A 595 6.96 4.08 14.03
CA GLY A 595 7.10 3.68 12.62
C GLY A 595 8.55 3.65 12.14
N CYS A 596 9.42 4.54 12.67
CA CYS A 596 10.85 4.54 12.37
C CYS A 596 11.57 3.34 12.99
N PHE A 597 11.28 2.98 14.24
CA PHE A 597 11.90 1.83 14.90
C PHE A 597 11.32 0.51 14.38
N ALA A 598 10.01 0.42 14.21
CA ALA A 598 9.30 -0.80 13.86
C ALA A 598 9.30 -1.15 12.37
N ARG A 599 9.74 -0.26 11.50
CA ARG A 599 9.63 -0.40 10.04
C ARG A 599 8.20 -0.59 9.57
N ALA A 600 7.54 0.50 9.26
CA ALA A 600 6.16 0.51 8.78
C ALA A 600 6.05 0.30 7.27
N ALA A 601 4.99 -0.39 6.82
CA ALA A 601 4.53 -0.41 5.43
C ALA A 601 3.33 0.50 5.24
N TYR A 602 3.00 0.82 3.99
CA TYR A 602 1.81 1.59 3.64
C TYR A 602 0.93 0.81 2.67
N ALA A 603 -0.30 0.51 3.11
CA ALA A 603 -1.32 -0.18 2.32
C ALA A 603 -2.22 0.85 1.62
N ALA A 604 -1.76 1.39 0.49
CA ALA A 604 -2.41 2.47 -0.25
C ALA A 604 -3.85 2.16 -0.73
N ASP A 605 -4.16 0.89 -0.92
CA ASP A 605 -5.44 0.38 -1.43
C ASP A 605 -6.41 -0.05 -0.32
N ILE A 606 -6.00 0.04 0.96
CA ILE A 606 -6.85 -0.16 2.12
C ILE A 606 -7.13 1.20 2.75
N VAL A 607 -8.39 1.62 2.73
CA VAL A 607 -8.79 2.97 3.18
C VAL A 607 -9.57 2.87 4.48
N LEU A 608 -9.20 3.67 5.46
CA LEU A 608 -10.00 3.99 6.64
C LEU A 608 -10.38 5.47 6.59
N TYR A 609 -11.46 5.84 7.26
CA TYR A 609 -11.97 7.20 7.22
C TYR A 609 -11.99 7.81 8.61
N ASP A 610 -11.63 9.09 8.70
CA ASP A 610 -11.72 9.90 9.92
C ASP A 610 -12.54 11.16 9.70
N GLY A 611 -12.98 11.77 10.80
CA GLY A 611 -13.59 13.09 10.78
C GLY A 611 -12.56 14.22 10.61
N GLU A 612 -12.91 15.24 9.82
CA GLU A 612 -12.13 16.47 9.71
C GLU A 612 -12.75 17.59 10.55
N PRO A 613 -11.94 18.47 11.16
CA PRO A 613 -12.46 19.63 11.86
C PRO A 613 -13.20 20.57 10.93
N SER A 614 -14.41 20.96 11.31
CA SER A 614 -15.25 21.88 10.53
C SER A 614 -14.86 23.36 10.64
N ALA A 615 -13.92 23.71 11.55
CA ALA A 615 -13.49 25.08 11.81
C ALA A 615 -11.98 25.22 12.00
N LEU A 616 -11.46 26.42 11.73
CA LEU A 616 -10.04 26.76 11.79
C LEU A 616 -9.43 26.53 13.18
N LEU A 617 -10.13 26.92 14.26
CA LEU A 617 -9.57 26.87 15.61
C LEU A 617 -9.31 25.41 16.10
N PRO A 618 -10.26 24.46 16.00
CA PRO A 618 -10.01 23.05 16.27
C PRO A 618 -8.89 22.47 15.40
N TRP A 619 -8.84 22.85 14.13
CA TRP A 619 -7.79 22.41 13.21
C TRP A 619 -6.41 22.93 13.64
N GLN A 620 -6.29 24.22 14.02
CA GLN A 620 -5.03 24.79 14.53
C GLN A 620 -4.57 24.11 15.82
N LYS A 621 -5.50 23.80 16.76
CA LYS A 621 -5.17 23.07 18.00
C LYS A 621 -4.64 21.68 17.70
N ARG A 622 -5.27 20.95 16.76
CA ARG A 622 -4.80 19.64 16.29
C ARG A 622 -3.39 19.77 15.69
N ARG A 623 -3.19 20.71 14.78
CA ARG A 623 -1.92 20.94 14.11
C ARG A 623 -0.81 21.38 15.06
N HIS A 624 -1.09 22.22 16.02
CA HIS A 624 -0.14 22.63 17.06
C HIS A 624 0.36 21.43 17.87
N ARG A 625 -0.55 20.53 18.26
CA ARG A 625 -0.19 19.31 18.98
C ARG A 625 0.75 18.41 18.15
N TRP A 626 0.48 18.25 16.86
CA TRP A 626 1.32 17.47 15.97
C TRP A 626 2.70 18.11 15.78
N LEU A 627 2.76 19.40 15.48
CA LEU A 627 4.03 20.11 15.31
C LEU A 627 4.88 20.08 16.60
N ARG A 628 4.24 20.19 17.77
CA ARG A 628 4.94 20.04 19.05
C ARG A 628 5.54 18.64 19.18
N GLY A 629 4.79 17.61 18.85
CA GLY A 629 5.27 16.23 18.86
C GLY A 629 6.41 16.00 17.86
N ASP A 630 6.31 16.55 16.65
CA ASP A 630 7.37 16.45 15.64
C ASP A 630 8.68 17.11 16.13
N MET A 631 8.59 18.27 16.80
CA MET A 631 9.78 18.94 17.38
C MET A 631 10.42 18.13 18.53
N GLN A 632 9.63 17.37 19.28
CA GLN A 632 10.14 16.48 20.32
C GLN A 632 10.93 15.29 19.75
N LEU A 633 10.85 15.02 18.44
CA LEU A 633 11.66 14.00 17.77
C LEU A 633 13.08 14.49 17.42
N LEU A 634 13.40 15.77 17.58
CA LEU A 634 14.72 16.31 17.26
C LEU A 634 15.88 15.55 17.98
N PRO A 635 15.77 15.20 19.28
CA PRO A 635 16.82 14.45 19.98
C PRO A 635 17.10 13.07 19.37
N PHE A 636 16.13 12.44 18.68
CA PHE A 636 16.29 11.16 18.03
C PHE A 636 17.20 11.18 16.78
N LEU A 637 17.61 12.36 16.34
CA LEU A 637 18.61 12.51 15.28
C LEU A 637 20.05 12.35 15.82
N PHE A 638 20.25 12.40 17.14
CA PHE A 638 21.56 12.42 17.81
C PHE A 638 21.73 11.25 18.79
N PRO A 639 22.97 10.81 19.07
CA PRO A 639 23.23 9.82 20.11
C PRO A 639 22.81 10.32 21.51
N PRO A 640 22.36 9.44 22.43
CA PRO A 640 22.20 7.98 22.25
C PRO A 640 20.87 7.54 21.60
N LEU A 641 19.87 8.45 21.46
CA LEU A 641 18.51 8.12 21.05
C LEU A 641 18.39 7.70 19.57
N ASN A 642 19.41 7.96 18.75
CA ASN A 642 19.40 7.56 17.33
C ASN A 642 19.77 6.08 17.09
N SER A 643 19.97 5.28 18.14
CA SER A 643 20.28 3.86 18.00
C SER A 643 19.10 3.10 17.36
N GLY A 644 19.32 2.55 16.16
CA GLY A 644 18.28 1.87 15.36
C GLY A 644 17.55 2.77 14.36
N ILE A 645 17.85 4.07 14.29
CA ILE A 645 17.28 5.02 13.33
C ILE A 645 18.16 5.08 12.08
N ASP A 646 17.66 4.60 10.96
CA ASP A 646 18.34 4.59 9.66
C ASP A 646 18.24 5.93 8.89
N ALA A 647 18.86 6.00 7.71
CA ALA A 647 18.86 7.21 6.90
C ALA A 647 17.46 7.63 6.43
N VAL A 648 16.57 6.67 6.15
CA VAL A 648 15.18 6.95 5.74
C VAL A 648 14.40 7.52 6.90
N SER A 649 14.53 6.93 8.08
CA SER A 649 13.88 7.40 9.31
C SER A 649 14.34 8.81 9.70
N ARG A 650 15.64 9.10 9.61
CA ARG A 650 16.17 10.47 9.82
C ARG A 650 15.56 11.47 8.83
N ARG A 651 15.44 11.08 7.56
CA ARG A 651 14.80 11.93 6.54
C ARG A 651 13.32 12.20 6.88
N LYS A 652 12.56 11.19 7.33
CA LYS A 652 11.16 11.35 7.75
C LYS A 652 11.04 12.34 8.92
N ILE A 653 11.88 12.20 9.95
CA ILE A 653 11.91 13.10 11.11
C ILE A 653 12.24 14.54 10.67
N LEU A 654 13.30 14.74 9.88
CA LEU A 654 13.69 16.06 9.37
C LEU A 654 12.58 16.68 8.50
N PHE A 655 11.89 15.87 7.70
CA PHE A 655 10.76 16.34 6.90
C PHE A 655 9.65 16.93 7.75
N ASN A 656 9.28 16.28 8.86
CA ASN A 656 8.23 16.76 9.77
C ASN A 656 8.69 17.97 10.57
N ILE A 657 9.89 17.95 11.14
CA ILE A 657 10.45 19.09 11.89
C ILE A 657 10.49 20.36 11.02
N ARG A 658 10.82 20.25 9.75
CA ARG A 658 10.80 21.37 8.80
C ARG A 658 9.44 22.08 8.76
N ALA A 659 8.33 21.33 8.86
CA ALA A 659 6.99 21.91 8.83
C ALA A 659 6.72 22.86 9.98
N ALA A 660 7.38 22.67 11.14
CA ALA A 660 7.28 23.57 12.30
C ALA A 660 7.92 24.95 12.02
N PHE A 661 9.00 24.99 11.26
CA PHE A 661 9.68 26.25 10.92
C PHE A 661 9.07 26.96 9.72
N GLY A 662 8.31 26.24 8.88
CA GLY A 662 7.78 26.77 7.62
C GLY A 662 6.92 28.02 7.79
N GLY A 663 6.00 28.03 8.77
CA GLY A 663 5.11 29.16 9.01
C GLY A 663 5.83 30.43 9.46
N ILE A 664 6.75 30.30 10.42
CA ILE A 664 7.54 31.43 10.97
C ILE A 664 8.44 32.01 9.87
N SER A 665 9.16 31.14 9.15
CA SER A 665 10.07 31.57 8.08
C SER A 665 9.32 32.22 6.92
N PHE A 666 8.13 31.71 6.57
CA PHE A 666 7.30 32.32 5.53
C PHE A 666 6.79 33.71 5.93
N ALA A 667 6.29 33.86 7.18
CA ALA A 667 5.86 35.15 7.68
C ALA A 667 7.02 36.16 7.73
N ALA A 668 8.20 35.76 8.21
CA ALA A 668 9.38 36.61 8.22
C ALA A 668 9.86 36.97 6.80
N ALA A 669 9.86 36.03 5.87
CA ALA A 669 10.22 36.29 4.46
C ALA A 669 9.21 37.21 3.75
N PHE A 670 7.94 37.21 4.18
CA PHE A 670 6.90 38.09 3.65
C PHE A 670 7.01 39.51 4.19
N LEU A 671 7.48 39.68 5.43
CA LEU A 671 7.67 41.00 6.07
C LEU A 671 8.96 41.70 5.60
N LEU A 672 9.92 40.95 5.07
CA LEU A 672 11.13 41.48 4.42
C LEU A 672 10.85 41.95 3.00
#